data_31d7f8930aa670548d38e1d7a2277b2f
#
_entry.id   31d7f8930aa670548d38e1d7a2277b2f
#
_cell.length_a   1.000
_cell.length_b   1.000
_cell.length_c   1.000
_cell.angle_alpha   90.00
_cell.angle_beta   90.00
_cell.angle_gamma   90.00
#
_symmetry.space_group_name_H-M   'P 1'
#
loop_
_entity.id
_entity.type
_entity.pdbx_description
1 polymer ?
#
loop_
_entity_poly.entity_id
_entity_poly.type
_entity_poly.pdbx_seq_one_letter_code
_entity_poly.pdbx_strand_id
1 'polypeptide(L)'
;MSTILKPAAMVKIAVIGLKKYRPQIISIIHEMNVIQLEPLSKETDSFLMKEQETDLHREISDQLLRIRGLINSLPPFKISDKSKFSSIGELIQTLRSLDIDKSIASLEREKEAILTQIKETENNLKLLEEFSFFPEDLKLLHLSFARSYFGRVTLEKFPDFKKSLESNGGPIILYSQTKDNLSYFVLVLPPNFPSNILATKVSSYGVHLETVPKLQGKPTDLIHIQKSLHDDLNLKLKHINNKFTEISKSNYAFLKGAEEELEIENQKLEVVEEFGVTTDAFALEGWIPRSQIENLKTAFERYSKGTIIYEIETKDNPPTLLANPKRFKVFESFVRFYSLPSGNEFDPTLIFGLIFPIFYGLMIGDVGYGLVILLVSLWVIRRVQDKKRNLTIMPKFLRNFAKTILRPSQMVKLAKAMIPGCIIAIILGFCFDLYFGFHLNAYLFSFLNNFGLNLPPDGALLNPIGTFGLRKLLLISGYVGLGMVSFGLILGILNSMRERQIKHIISKIGWLLFGWGIALIGLAMINHVNINPIQNIQGAGYFALLLGGIGMMFYGEGVRALMELPSIISHILSYTRIVGILLASVILAHVIDFIFLKSLDNSIAYSLLGVMIFLIGHIFNIIIGVFEPGIQGARLIYVEFFSKFYHGAGTAFKSFGRKRRFTINEYNKDV
;
A
#
# COMPACT_ATOMS: atom_id res chain seq x y z
N MET A 1 -32.39 -1.06 -9.11
CA MET A 1 -31.47 -1.98 -8.40
C MET A 1 -30.51 -2.73 -9.33
N SER A 2 -30.85 -2.96 -10.62
CA SER A 2 -30.01 -3.75 -11.54
C SER A 2 -28.69 -3.09 -11.98
N THR A 3 -28.51 -1.80 -11.84
CA THR A 3 -27.33 -1.04 -12.31
C THR A 3 -26.22 -0.91 -11.27
N ILE A 4 -26.51 -1.13 -9.99
CA ILE A 4 -25.55 -0.93 -8.88
C ILE A 4 -24.58 -2.10 -8.69
N LEU A 5 -25.00 -3.31 -9.13
CA LEU A 5 -24.21 -4.54 -9.00
C LEU A 5 -23.53 -4.94 -10.33
N LYS A 6 -23.42 -4.02 -11.29
CA LYS A 6 -22.77 -4.29 -12.57
C LYS A 6 -21.70 -3.23 -12.85
N PRO A 7 -20.59 -3.62 -13.50
CA PRO A 7 -19.71 -2.66 -14.13
C PRO A 7 -20.46 -1.76 -15.11
N ALA A 8 -19.90 -0.60 -15.44
CA ALA A 8 -20.48 0.25 -16.47
C ALA A 8 -20.59 -0.50 -17.79
N ALA A 9 -21.74 -0.40 -18.47
CA ALA A 9 -21.91 -0.99 -19.77
C ALA A 9 -20.98 -0.29 -20.78
N MET A 10 -20.08 -1.05 -21.40
CA MET A 10 -19.10 -0.56 -22.35
C MET A 10 -19.56 -0.90 -23.77
N VAL A 11 -19.26 -0.02 -24.71
CA VAL A 11 -19.54 -0.19 -26.14
C VAL A 11 -18.26 0.07 -26.91
N LYS A 12 -17.93 -0.78 -27.87
CA LYS A 12 -16.84 -0.53 -28.83
C LYS A 12 -17.34 0.39 -29.91
N ILE A 13 -16.63 1.48 -30.15
CA ILE A 13 -16.98 2.47 -31.18
C ILE A 13 -15.84 2.65 -32.17
N ALA A 14 -16.19 2.95 -33.42
CA ALA A 14 -15.30 3.55 -34.38
C ALA A 14 -15.66 5.02 -34.55
N VAL A 15 -14.64 5.88 -34.52
CA VAL A 15 -14.77 7.29 -34.85
C VAL A 15 -14.09 7.53 -36.17
N ILE A 16 -14.84 7.97 -37.16
CA ILE A 16 -14.38 8.25 -38.54
C ILE A 16 -14.52 9.75 -38.79
N GLY A 17 -13.45 10.38 -39.22
CA GLY A 17 -13.46 11.82 -39.49
C GLY A 17 -12.51 12.23 -40.58
N LEU A 18 -12.63 13.48 -41.06
CA LEU A 18 -11.71 14.05 -42.04
C LEU A 18 -10.35 14.35 -41.39
N LYS A 19 -9.26 14.06 -42.09
CA LYS A 19 -7.87 14.24 -41.61
C LYS A 19 -7.60 15.65 -41.10
N LYS A 20 -8.20 16.69 -41.73
CA LYS A 20 -8.06 18.08 -41.28
C LYS A 20 -8.59 18.39 -39.87
N TYR A 21 -9.57 17.62 -39.36
CA TYR A 21 -10.14 17.80 -38.01
C TYR A 21 -9.52 16.86 -36.99
N ARG A 22 -8.60 15.99 -37.39
CA ARG A 22 -7.96 15.00 -36.49
C ARG A 22 -7.38 15.60 -35.20
N PRO A 23 -6.57 16.69 -35.24
CA PRO A 23 -6.01 17.28 -34.03
C PRO A 23 -7.09 17.75 -33.04
N GLN A 24 -8.18 18.34 -33.58
CA GLN A 24 -9.31 18.82 -32.77
C GLN A 24 -10.06 17.66 -32.13
N ILE A 25 -10.32 16.58 -32.91
CA ILE A 25 -11.01 15.37 -32.41
C ILE A 25 -10.19 14.68 -31.32
N ILE A 26 -8.87 14.53 -31.50
CA ILE A 26 -7.96 13.99 -30.48
C ILE A 26 -8.01 14.83 -29.20
N SER A 27 -7.99 16.16 -29.36
CA SER A 27 -8.06 17.08 -28.22
C SER A 27 -9.37 16.93 -27.45
N ILE A 28 -10.51 16.84 -28.14
CA ILE A 28 -11.84 16.63 -27.52
C ILE A 28 -11.87 15.31 -26.77
N ILE A 29 -11.43 14.20 -27.39
CA ILE A 29 -11.40 12.87 -26.77
C ILE A 29 -10.53 12.87 -25.53
N HIS A 30 -9.33 13.48 -25.63
CA HIS A 30 -8.38 13.56 -24.51
C HIS A 30 -8.96 14.38 -23.34
N GLU A 31 -9.64 15.49 -23.62
CA GLU A 31 -10.23 16.33 -22.57
C GLU A 31 -11.44 15.69 -21.90
N MET A 32 -12.31 15.06 -22.68
CA MET A 32 -13.45 14.32 -22.14
C MET A 32 -13.01 13.14 -21.27
N ASN A 33 -11.85 12.53 -21.58
CA ASN A 33 -11.27 11.42 -20.80
C ASN A 33 -12.26 10.26 -20.59
N VAL A 34 -12.98 9.88 -21.65
CA VAL A 34 -14.07 8.89 -21.61
C VAL A 34 -13.88 7.69 -22.52
N ILE A 35 -12.87 7.71 -23.42
CA ILE A 35 -12.58 6.63 -24.36
C ILE A 35 -11.27 5.95 -24.00
N GLN A 36 -11.24 4.62 -24.00
CA GLN A 36 -10.02 3.83 -24.06
C GLN A 36 -9.78 3.50 -25.51
N LEU A 37 -8.68 3.99 -26.08
CA LEU A 37 -8.30 3.70 -27.46
C LEU A 37 -7.71 2.29 -27.55
N GLU A 38 -7.95 1.63 -28.69
CA GLU A 38 -7.38 0.34 -29.02
C GLU A 38 -6.77 0.41 -30.43
N PRO A 39 -5.70 -0.33 -30.68
CA PRO A 39 -5.18 -0.51 -32.02
C PRO A 39 -6.26 -1.05 -32.96
N LEU A 40 -6.27 -0.60 -34.20
CA LEU A 40 -7.21 -1.08 -35.20
C LEU A 40 -7.16 -2.60 -35.36
N SER A 41 -8.30 -3.23 -35.61
CA SER A 41 -8.36 -4.66 -35.86
C SER A 41 -7.49 -5.05 -37.06
N LYS A 42 -6.88 -6.24 -37.03
CA LYS A 42 -5.98 -6.71 -38.11
C LYS A 42 -6.65 -6.74 -39.49
N GLU A 43 -7.97 -6.85 -39.55
CA GLU A 43 -8.73 -6.82 -40.81
C GLU A 43 -8.78 -5.41 -41.42
N THR A 44 -8.81 -4.37 -40.60
CA THR A 44 -8.81 -2.97 -40.99
C THR A 44 -7.40 -2.41 -41.27
N ASP A 45 -6.37 -2.96 -40.56
CA ASP A 45 -4.97 -2.53 -40.65
C ASP A 45 -4.36 -2.76 -42.07
N SER A 46 -4.91 -3.70 -42.85
CA SER A 46 -4.43 -3.99 -44.24
C SER A 46 -4.72 -2.91 -45.24
N PHE A 47 -5.67 -2.01 -45.02
CA PHE A 47 -6.10 -0.95 -45.94
C PHE A 47 -5.68 0.44 -45.53
N LEU A 48 -5.08 0.61 -44.35
CA LEU A 48 -4.77 1.90 -43.74
C LEU A 48 -3.25 2.08 -43.54
N MET A 49 -2.75 3.27 -43.85
CA MET A 49 -1.34 3.62 -43.64
C MET A 49 -1.13 4.02 -42.19
N LYS A 50 0.01 3.60 -41.59
CA LYS A 50 0.48 4.10 -40.29
C LYS A 50 1.32 5.36 -40.56
N GLU A 51 1.08 6.38 -39.76
CA GLU A 51 1.87 7.62 -39.83
C GLU A 51 3.16 7.44 -39.01
N GLN A 52 4.29 7.88 -39.56
CA GLN A 52 5.58 7.80 -38.86
C GLN A 52 5.73 8.93 -37.82
N GLU A 53 6.60 8.70 -36.83
CA GLU A 53 6.99 9.66 -35.79
C GLU A 53 7.38 11.01 -36.41
N THR A 54 6.76 12.10 -35.96
CA THR A 54 7.05 13.44 -36.46
C THR A 54 8.20 14.07 -35.69
N ASP A 55 8.99 14.95 -36.32
CA ASP A 55 10.06 15.72 -35.67
C ASP A 55 9.56 16.48 -34.45
N LEU A 56 8.30 16.92 -34.45
CA LEU A 56 7.63 17.55 -33.33
C LEU A 56 7.47 16.62 -32.12
N HIS A 57 7.16 15.34 -32.33
CA HIS A 57 7.04 14.36 -31.26
C HIS A 57 8.37 14.16 -30.54
N ARG A 58 9.45 14.03 -31.29
CA ARG A 58 10.81 13.91 -30.72
C ARG A 58 11.18 15.16 -29.93
N GLU A 59 10.92 16.34 -30.44
CA GLU A 59 11.19 17.59 -29.75
C GLU A 59 10.42 17.73 -28.43
N ILE A 60 9.12 17.40 -28.43
CA ILE A 60 8.30 17.42 -27.22
C ILE A 60 8.82 16.42 -26.19
N SER A 61 9.20 15.21 -26.59
CA SER A 61 9.77 14.19 -25.73
C SER A 61 11.08 14.64 -25.10
N ASP A 62 11.97 15.26 -25.86
CA ASP A 62 13.25 15.78 -25.38
C ASP A 62 13.04 16.90 -24.35
N GLN A 63 12.14 17.85 -24.63
CA GLN A 63 11.83 18.93 -23.70
C GLN A 63 11.15 18.39 -22.42
N LEU A 64 10.30 17.39 -22.53
CA LEU A 64 9.65 16.75 -21.38
C LEU A 64 10.67 16.09 -20.46
N LEU A 65 11.65 15.37 -21.00
CA LEU A 65 12.74 14.76 -20.24
C LEU A 65 13.59 15.83 -19.54
N ARG A 66 13.94 16.91 -20.26
CA ARG A 66 14.68 18.05 -19.71
C ARG A 66 13.96 18.67 -18.51
N ILE A 67 12.66 18.98 -18.66
CA ILE A 67 11.86 19.61 -17.59
C ILE A 67 11.71 18.68 -16.39
N ARG A 68 11.50 17.40 -16.61
CA ARG A 68 11.45 16.40 -15.50
C ARG A 68 12.76 16.35 -14.74
N GLY A 69 13.90 16.46 -15.42
CA GLY A 69 15.21 16.60 -14.79
C GLY A 69 15.26 17.84 -13.87
N LEU A 70 14.90 19.02 -14.39
CA LEU A 70 14.90 20.27 -13.63
C LEU A 70 13.95 20.22 -12.42
N ILE A 71 12.75 19.69 -12.56
CA ILE A 71 11.78 19.56 -11.48
C ILE A 71 12.29 18.63 -10.37
N ASN A 72 12.98 17.55 -10.72
CA ASN A 72 13.53 16.62 -9.73
C ASN A 72 14.69 17.24 -8.91
N SER A 73 15.44 18.15 -9.51
CA SER A 73 16.53 18.88 -8.85
C SER A 73 16.03 19.99 -7.93
N LEU A 74 14.81 20.48 -8.16
CA LEU A 74 14.24 21.59 -7.38
C LEU A 74 13.41 21.10 -6.19
N PRO A 75 13.47 21.76 -5.02
CA PRO A 75 12.59 21.45 -3.91
C PRO A 75 11.13 21.77 -4.28
N PRO A 76 10.16 20.89 -3.90
CA PRO A 76 8.76 21.07 -4.26
C PRO A 76 8.20 22.35 -3.61
N PHE A 77 7.59 23.19 -4.43
CA PHE A 77 6.94 24.42 -4.00
C PHE A 77 5.42 24.35 -4.18
N LYS A 78 4.67 25.02 -3.31
CA LYS A 78 3.20 25.03 -3.37
C LYS A 78 2.74 25.89 -4.55
N ILE A 79 2.01 25.29 -5.49
CA ILE A 79 1.41 25.97 -6.63
C ILE A 79 0.04 26.49 -6.20
N SER A 80 -0.18 27.80 -6.26
CA SER A 80 -1.45 28.47 -5.96
C SER A 80 -2.26 28.70 -7.23
N ASP A 81 -1.61 29.08 -8.31
CA ASP A 81 -2.27 29.47 -9.53
C ASP A 81 -1.96 28.48 -10.67
N LYS A 82 -2.93 28.29 -11.54
CA LYS A 82 -2.78 27.43 -12.71
C LYS A 82 -2.16 28.23 -13.86
N SER A 83 -1.19 27.63 -14.54
CA SER A 83 -0.55 28.23 -15.69
C SER A 83 -1.45 28.18 -16.92
N LYS A 84 -1.38 29.21 -17.78
CA LYS A 84 -2.02 29.27 -19.09
C LYS A 84 -0.95 29.31 -20.16
N PHE A 85 -1.13 28.53 -21.22
CA PHE A 85 -0.26 28.52 -22.39
C PHE A 85 -1.11 28.76 -23.65
N SER A 86 -0.66 29.63 -24.53
CA SER A 86 -1.42 30.00 -25.74
C SER A 86 -1.22 28.97 -26.85
N SER A 87 0.00 28.44 -27.00
CA SER A 87 0.33 27.41 -27.98
C SER A 87 1.53 26.55 -27.53
N ILE A 88 1.63 25.33 -28.04
CA ILE A 88 2.78 24.46 -27.80
C ILE A 88 4.07 25.02 -28.40
N GLY A 89 4.02 25.64 -29.56
CA GLY A 89 5.19 26.27 -30.18
C GLY A 89 5.77 27.39 -29.34
N GLU A 90 4.92 28.25 -28.78
CA GLU A 90 5.31 29.33 -27.86
C GLU A 90 5.89 28.77 -26.56
N LEU A 91 5.29 27.72 -26.04
CA LEU A 91 5.80 27.02 -24.83
C LEU A 91 7.21 26.46 -25.09
N ILE A 92 7.43 25.76 -26.19
CA ILE A 92 8.75 25.21 -26.56
C ILE A 92 9.78 26.33 -26.74
N GLN A 93 9.41 27.43 -27.41
CA GLN A 93 10.29 28.56 -27.55
C GLN A 93 10.66 29.23 -26.22
N THR A 94 9.68 29.39 -25.33
CA THR A 94 9.90 29.90 -23.97
C THR A 94 10.81 28.96 -23.17
N LEU A 95 10.63 27.66 -23.29
CA LEU A 95 11.46 26.68 -22.63
C LEU A 95 12.90 26.67 -23.14
N ARG A 96 13.10 26.86 -24.44
CA ARG A 96 14.45 27.01 -25.05
C ARG A 96 15.18 28.28 -24.56
N SER A 97 14.46 29.37 -24.33
CA SER A 97 15.03 30.61 -23.80
C SER A 97 15.34 30.60 -22.31
N LEU A 98 14.81 29.63 -21.58
CA LEU A 98 15.06 29.45 -20.13
C LEU A 98 16.47 28.85 -19.91
N ASP A 99 17.43 29.69 -19.48
CA ASP A 99 18.82 29.28 -19.20
C ASP A 99 19.00 28.89 -17.69
N ILE A 100 18.04 28.12 -17.16
CA ILE A 100 18.06 27.66 -15.76
C ILE A 100 18.94 26.42 -15.59
N ASP A 101 19.10 25.63 -16.64
CA ASP A 101 19.85 24.37 -16.62
C ASP A 101 21.27 24.53 -16.13
N LYS A 102 21.99 25.52 -16.67
CA LYS A 102 23.37 25.81 -16.28
C LYS A 102 23.47 26.25 -14.81
N SER A 103 22.52 27.08 -14.38
CA SER A 103 22.46 27.55 -12.98
C SER A 103 22.19 26.39 -12.00
N ILE A 104 21.24 25.49 -12.32
CA ILE A 104 20.94 24.32 -11.48
C ILE A 104 22.12 23.37 -11.49
N ALA A 105 22.70 23.04 -12.66
CA ALA A 105 23.83 22.13 -12.77
C ALA A 105 25.08 22.65 -12.01
N SER A 106 25.35 23.97 -12.02
CA SER A 106 26.44 24.55 -11.25
C SER A 106 26.19 24.43 -9.75
N LEU A 107 24.97 24.71 -9.29
CA LEU A 107 24.59 24.61 -7.88
C LEU A 107 24.60 23.14 -7.39
N GLU A 108 24.22 22.16 -8.22
CA GLU A 108 24.33 20.74 -7.89
C GLU A 108 25.77 20.30 -7.71
N ARG A 109 26.66 20.68 -8.62
CA ARG A 109 28.10 20.39 -8.51
C ARG A 109 28.70 21.01 -7.24
N GLU A 110 28.35 22.26 -6.93
CA GLU A 110 28.80 22.94 -5.72
C GLU A 110 28.28 22.24 -4.46
N LYS A 111 27.00 21.84 -4.47
CA LYS A 111 26.38 21.08 -3.39
C LYS A 111 27.05 19.72 -3.15
N GLU A 112 27.33 18.96 -4.20
CA GLU A 112 28.03 17.67 -4.11
C GLU A 112 29.44 17.82 -3.57
N ALA A 113 30.17 18.84 -4.04
CA ALA A 113 31.50 19.14 -3.53
C ALA A 113 31.49 19.45 -2.02
N ILE A 114 30.54 20.30 -1.57
CA ILE A 114 30.38 20.61 -0.15
C ILE A 114 29.96 19.40 0.67
N LEU A 115 29.03 18.56 0.18
CA LEU A 115 28.63 17.34 0.88
C LEU A 115 29.79 16.35 1.03
N THR A 116 30.66 16.25 0.02
CA THR A 116 31.88 15.43 0.09
C THR A 116 32.82 15.96 1.15
N GLN A 117 33.04 17.29 1.20
CA GLN A 117 33.88 17.93 2.23
C GLN A 117 33.30 17.76 3.64
N ILE A 118 31.97 17.89 3.81
CA ILE A 118 31.30 17.66 5.10
C ILE A 118 31.56 16.24 5.57
N LYS A 119 31.37 15.24 4.69
CA LYS A 119 31.61 13.84 5.03
C LYS A 119 33.07 13.54 5.40
N GLU A 120 34.01 14.16 4.70
CA GLU A 120 35.43 14.05 5.01
C GLU A 120 35.73 14.71 6.37
N THR A 121 35.20 15.89 6.63
CA THR A 121 35.31 16.58 7.89
C THR A 121 34.72 15.82 9.06
N GLU A 122 33.53 15.21 8.88
CA GLU A 122 32.92 14.33 9.88
C GLU A 122 33.78 13.09 10.19
N ASN A 123 34.34 12.46 9.16
CA ASN A 123 35.25 11.32 9.34
C ASN A 123 36.52 11.74 10.11
N ASN A 124 37.10 12.89 9.74
CA ASN A 124 38.28 13.43 10.44
C ASN A 124 37.94 13.77 11.88
N LEU A 125 36.80 14.40 12.15
CA LEU A 125 36.34 14.70 13.51
C LEU A 125 36.21 13.48 14.36
N LYS A 126 35.53 12.44 13.83
CA LYS A 126 35.35 11.16 14.52
C LYS A 126 36.69 10.52 14.87
N LEU A 127 37.63 10.53 13.92
CA LEU A 127 38.95 9.98 14.12
C LEU A 127 39.72 10.77 15.16
N LEU A 128 39.72 12.11 15.08
CA LEU A 128 40.43 12.99 16.02
C LEU A 128 39.83 12.91 17.44
N GLU A 129 38.50 12.75 17.60
CA GLU A 129 37.84 12.56 18.89
C GLU A 129 38.21 11.20 19.52
N GLU A 130 38.30 10.12 18.74
CA GLU A 130 38.77 8.82 19.21
C GLU A 130 40.24 8.85 19.68
N PHE A 131 41.10 9.57 19.00
CA PHE A 131 42.54 9.64 19.26
C PHE A 131 42.99 10.97 19.88
N SER A 132 42.09 11.69 20.53
CA SER A 132 42.37 12.94 21.25
C SER A 132 43.36 12.80 22.41
N PHE A 133 43.67 11.58 22.84
CA PHE A 133 44.67 11.27 23.87
C PHE A 133 46.13 11.49 23.41
N PHE A 134 46.36 11.57 22.10
CA PHE A 134 47.71 11.85 21.58
C PHE A 134 48.09 13.33 21.85
N PRO A 135 49.16 13.60 22.66
CA PRO A 135 49.39 14.93 23.15
C PRO A 135 50.21 15.82 22.19
N GLU A 136 50.85 15.21 21.17
CA GLU A 136 51.79 15.86 20.27
C GLU A 136 51.14 16.23 18.93
N ASP A 137 51.91 17.00 18.12
CA ASP A 137 51.49 17.35 16.75
C ASP A 137 51.43 16.11 15.84
N LEU A 138 50.36 15.96 15.12
CA LEU A 138 50.13 14.86 14.14
C LEU A 138 51.18 14.87 13.04
N LYS A 139 51.80 16.03 12.75
CA LYS A 139 52.92 16.15 11.81
C LYS A 139 54.07 15.20 12.15
N LEU A 140 54.30 14.93 13.43
CA LEU A 140 55.33 14.02 13.92
C LEU A 140 55.08 12.57 13.52
N LEU A 141 53.86 12.22 13.20
CA LEU A 141 53.48 10.89 12.71
C LEU A 141 53.57 10.77 11.18
N HIS A 142 53.74 11.87 10.45
CA HIS A 142 53.95 11.87 8.99
C HIS A 142 55.41 11.72 8.62
N LEU A 143 55.94 10.55 8.90
CA LEU A 143 57.35 10.25 8.68
C LEU A 143 57.57 9.71 7.24
N SER A 144 58.66 10.20 6.57
CA SER A 144 59.03 9.69 5.26
C SER A 144 59.62 8.27 5.32
N PHE A 145 60.14 7.87 6.48
CA PHE A 145 60.85 6.63 6.76
C PHE A 145 60.02 5.64 7.63
N ALA A 146 58.76 5.92 7.94
CA ALA A 146 57.89 5.04 8.72
C ALA A 146 56.44 5.23 8.36
N ARG A 147 55.61 4.19 8.57
CA ARG A 147 54.15 4.25 8.39
C ARG A 147 53.49 4.32 9.74
N SER A 148 52.65 5.31 9.97
CA SER A 148 51.95 5.49 11.22
C SER A 148 50.46 5.19 11.06
N TYR A 149 49.85 4.52 12.04
CA TYR A 149 48.45 4.15 12.08
C TYR A 149 47.87 4.47 13.45
N PHE A 150 46.63 4.89 13.48
CA PHE A 150 45.82 4.82 14.66
C PHE A 150 45.15 3.45 14.78
N GLY A 151 45.15 2.87 15.97
CA GLY A 151 44.58 1.56 16.21
C GLY A 151 43.63 1.56 17.40
N ARG A 152 42.63 0.67 17.30
CA ARG A 152 41.73 0.33 18.41
C ARG A 152 41.54 -1.17 18.51
N VAL A 153 41.51 -1.68 19.74
CA VAL A 153 41.33 -3.10 20.06
C VAL A 153 40.65 -3.25 21.40
N THR A 154 39.97 -4.37 21.66
CA THR A 154 39.40 -4.69 22.98
C THR A 154 40.48 -4.77 24.05
N LEU A 155 40.18 -4.26 25.25
CA LEU A 155 41.11 -4.22 26.37
C LEU A 155 41.77 -5.56 26.68
N GLU A 156 41.00 -6.65 26.61
CA GLU A 156 41.46 -8.01 26.89
C GLU A 156 42.57 -8.49 25.90
N LYS A 157 42.45 -8.11 24.63
CA LYS A 157 43.38 -8.56 23.56
C LYS A 157 44.57 -7.63 23.34
N PHE A 158 44.57 -6.45 23.92
CA PHE A 158 45.63 -5.46 23.73
C PHE A 158 47.02 -5.91 24.24
N PRO A 159 47.17 -6.54 25.45
CA PRO A 159 48.47 -7.01 25.93
C PRO A 159 49.08 -8.06 25.04
N ASP A 160 48.26 -9.01 24.55
CA ASP A 160 48.75 -10.09 23.65
C ASP A 160 49.08 -9.56 22.28
N PHE A 161 48.29 -8.64 21.74
CA PHE A 161 48.61 -7.93 20.49
C PHE A 161 49.93 -7.18 20.61
N LYS A 162 50.15 -6.41 21.70
CA LYS A 162 51.38 -5.68 21.95
C LYS A 162 52.60 -6.64 21.98
N LYS A 163 52.54 -7.73 22.77
CA LYS A 163 53.59 -8.75 22.81
C LYS A 163 53.85 -9.38 21.46
N SER A 164 52.82 -9.65 20.68
CA SER A 164 52.96 -10.23 19.33
C SER A 164 53.66 -9.32 18.34
N LEU A 165 53.56 -8.00 18.51
CA LEU A 165 54.27 -7.00 17.70
C LEU A 165 55.74 -6.92 18.11
N GLU A 166 56.05 -6.87 19.41
CA GLU A 166 57.43 -6.75 19.95
C GLU A 166 58.29 -7.95 19.58
N SER A 167 57.75 -9.15 19.47
CA SER A 167 58.47 -10.36 19.10
C SER A 167 59.08 -10.37 17.70
N ASN A 168 58.68 -9.46 16.79
CA ASN A 168 59.12 -9.39 15.39
C ASN A 168 60.04 -8.19 15.09
N GLY A 169 60.54 -7.49 16.11
CA GLY A 169 61.62 -6.48 16.01
C GLY A 169 61.34 -5.36 15.01
N GLY A 170 60.35 -4.49 15.27
CA GLY A 170 60.14 -3.35 14.41
C GLY A 170 58.95 -2.44 14.67
N PRO A 171 57.73 -2.95 14.91
CA PRO A 171 56.59 -2.09 15.21
C PRO A 171 56.68 -1.48 16.61
N ILE A 172 56.45 -0.14 16.73
CA ILE A 172 56.49 0.56 18.00
C ILE A 172 55.13 1.13 18.28
N ILE A 173 54.58 0.88 19.47
CA ILE A 173 53.41 1.57 20.01
C ILE A 173 53.89 2.75 20.83
N LEU A 174 53.65 3.96 20.31
CA LEU A 174 54.12 5.19 20.95
C LEU A 174 53.23 5.60 22.13
N TYR A 175 51.96 5.58 21.95
CA TYR A 175 50.96 6.00 22.96
C TYR A 175 49.80 5.01 22.97
N SER A 176 49.26 4.79 24.15
CA SER A 176 48.03 3.97 24.29
C SER A 176 47.15 4.56 25.45
N GLN A 177 45.87 4.58 25.27
CA GLN A 177 44.88 4.95 26.28
C GLN A 177 43.73 3.97 26.26
N THR A 178 43.22 3.63 27.41
CA THR A 178 42.04 2.77 27.58
C THR A 178 40.81 3.59 27.90
N LYS A 179 39.73 3.41 27.16
CA LYS A 179 38.44 4.05 27.36
C LYS A 179 37.33 3.09 26.93
N ASP A 180 36.26 2.97 27.73
CA ASP A 180 35.04 2.20 27.40
C ASP A 180 35.31 0.75 26.93
N ASN A 181 36.18 0.01 27.66
CA ASN A 181 36.60 -1.36 27.35
C ASN A 181 37.36 -1.53 26.02
N LEU A 182 37.84 -0.44 25.42
CA LEU A 182 38.68 -0.41 24.23
C LEU A 182 40.03 0.24 24.55
N SER A 183 41.10 -0.28 23.97
CA SER A 183 42.43 0.32 23.99
C SER A 183 42.71 0.99 22.66
N TYR A 184 42.96 2.30 22.71
CA TYR A 184 43.34 3.11 21.57
C TYR A 184 44.89 3.31 21.62
N PHE A 185 45.53 3.24 20.48
CA PHE A 185 47.00 3.33 20.41
C PHE A 185 47.49 3.93 19.09
N VAL A 186 48.70 4.43 19.12
CA VAL A 186 49.43 4.88 17.93
C VAL A 186 50.49 3.85 17.59
N LEU A 187 50.40 3.29 16.41
CA LEU A 187 51.33 2.28 15.88
C LEU A 187 52.23 2.92 14.82
N VAL A 188 53.57 2.78 15.00
CA VAL A 188 54.53 3.20 14.00
C VAL A 188 55.27 1.94 13.45
N LEU A 189 55.30 1.82 12.15
CA LEU A 189 55.90 0.71 11.44
C LEU A 189 57.10 1.16 10.62
N PRO A 190 58.20 0.39 10.59
CA PRO A 190 59.28 0.65 9.65
C PRO A 190 58.81 0.44 8.21
N PRO A 191 59.40 1.12 7.20
CA PRO A 191 58.93 1.09 5.80
C PRO A 191 58.94 -0.29 5.20
N ASN A 192 59.87 -1.14 5.63
CA ASN A 192 60.05 -2.51 5.12
C ASN A 192 59.23 -3.56 5.88
N PHE A 193 58.35 -3.17 6.79
CA PHE A 193 57.52 -4.14 7.51
C PHE A 193 56.53 -4.82 6.57
N PRO A 194 56.48 -6.18 6.53
CA PRO A 194 55.64 -6.90 5.59
C PRO A 194 54.15 -6.69 5.85
N SER A 195 53.44 -6.19 4.87
CA SER A 195 51.99 -5.90 4.95
C SER A 195 51.15 -7.14 5.29
N ASN A 196 51.62 -8.33 4.82
CA ASN A 196 50.92 -9.61 5.07
C ASN A 196 50.96 -9.98 6.58
N ILE A 197 52.09 -9.76 7.25
CA ILE A 197 52.22 -10.05 8.69
C ILE A 197 51.32 -9.10 9.51
N LEU A 198 51.30 -7.82 9.12
CA LEU A 198 50.41 -6.85 9.77
C LEU A 198 48.93 -7.25 9.59
N ALA A 199 48.50 -7.54 8.37
CA ALA A 199 47.15 -7.93 8.07
C ALA A 199 46.71 -9.18 8.85
N THR A 200 47.57 -10.18 8.95
CA THR A 200 47.29 -11.42 9.71
C THR A 200 47.12 -11.10 11.20
N LYS A 201 48.00 -10.29 11.81
CA LYS A 201 47.94 -9.93 13.22
C LYS A 201 46.70 -9.06 13.50
N VAL A 202 46.42 -8.06 12.65
CA VAL A 202 45.22 -7.22 12.75
C VAL A 202 43.94 -8.08 12.75
N SER A 203 43.84 -9.04 11.83
CA SER A 203 42.70 -9.95 11.76
C SER A 203 42.58 -10.88 12.97
N SER A 204 43.74 -11.48 13.41
CA SER A 204 43.73 -12.44 14.53
C SER A 204 43.30 -11.84 15.86
N TYR A 205 43.65 -10.60 16.11
CA TYR A 205 43.30 -9.90 17.36
C TYR A 205 42.08 -9.01 17.23
N GLY A 206 41.47 -8.91 16.02
CA GLY A 206 40.33 -8.03 15.79
C GLY A 206 40.65 -6.54 15.94
N VAL A 207 41.85 -6.14 15.58
CA VAL A 207 42.35 -4.75 15.63
C VAL A 207 41.80 -3.98 14.44
N HIS A 208 41.31 -2.78 14.69
CA HIS A 208 41.00 -1.82 13.63
C HIS A 208 42.13 -0.79 13.52
N LEU A 209 42.73 -0.71 12.34
CA LEU A 209 43.79 0.26 12.03
C LEU A 209 43.25 1.29 11.04
N GLU A 210 43.48 2.57 11.33
CA GLU A 210 43.17 3.69 10.48
C GLU A 210 44.41 4.53 10.19
N THR A 211 44.49 5.07 8.99
CA THR A 211 45.62 5.92 8.61
C THR A 211 45.51 7.27 9.32
N VAL A 212 46.65 7.78 9.82
CA VAL A 212 46.69 9.10 10.43
C VAL A 212 46.28 10.17 9.41
N PRO A 213 45.29 11.04 9.72
CA PRO A 213 44.87 12.07 8.79
C PRO A 213 46.01 13.06 8.50
N LYS A 214 46.13 13.49 7.23
CA LYS A 214 47.20 14.41 6.79
C LYS A 214 46.91 15.83 7.28
N LEU A 215 46.77 15.99 8.59
CA LEU A 215 46.54 17.28 9.28
C LEU A 215 47.77 17.66 10.09
N GLN A 216 48.04 18.95 10.24
CA GLN A 216 49.17 19.48 11.03
C GLN A 216 48.63 20.21 12.25
N GLY A 217 49.10 19.83 13.43
CA GLY A 217 48.67 20.39 14.71
C GLY A 217 48.30 19.31 15.73
N LYS A 218 48.06 19.73 16.96
CA LYS A 218 47.60 18.83 18.05
C LYS A 218 46.15 18.42 17.81
N PRO A 219 45.79 17.17 18.12
CA PRO A 219 44.41 16.65 17.93
C PRO A 219 43.34 17.55 18.57
N THR A 220 43.60 18.10 19.78
CA THR A 220 42.67 18.98 20.49
C THR A 220 42.38 20.25 19.69
N ASP A 221 43.41 20.91 19.17
CA ASP A 221 43.28 22.15 18.40
C ASP A 221 42.64 21.88 17.03
N LEU A 222 43.01 20.77 16.44
CA LEU A 222 42.41 20.30 15.16
C LEU A 222 40.94 19.99 15.28
N ILE A 223 40.48 19.43 16.40
CA ILE A 223 39.06 19.23 16.67
C ILE A 223 38.29 20.56 16.61
N HIS A 224 38.81 21.61 17.24
CA HIS A 224 38.18 22.93 17.18
C HIS A 224 38.16 23.50 15.76
N ILE A 225 39.26 23.37 15.01
CA ILE A 225 39.36 23.84 13.63
C ILE A 225 38.38 23.06 12.74
N GLN A 226 38.34 21.73 12.87
CA GLN A 226 37.44 20.86 12.07
C GLN A 226 35.97 21.14 12.43
N LYS A 227 35.61 21.39 13.67
CA LYS A 227 34.24 21.78 14.06
C LYS A 227 33.84 23.12 13.44
N SER A 228 34.74 24.12 13.50
CA SER A 228 34.50 25.42 12.85
C SER A 228 34.32 25.26 11.32
N LEU A 229 35.15 24.44 10.68
CA LEU A 229 35.04 24.15 9.24
C LEU A 229 33.73 23.42 8.90
N HIS A 230 33.34 22.47 9.72
CA HIS A 230 32.07 21.74 9.56
C HIS A 230 30.87 22.70 9.65
N ASP A 231 30.88 23.63 10.61
CA ASP A 231 29.83 24.63 10.77
C ASP A 231 29.79 25.61 9.58
N ASP A 232 30.96 26.08 9.09
CA ASP A 232 31.04 26.92 7.89
C ASP A 232 30.53 26.22 6.65
N LEU A 233 30.88 24.93 6.43
CA LEU A 233 30.37 24.12 5.32
C LEU A 233 28.86 23.91 5.41
N ASN A 234 28.30 23.72 6.59
CA ASN A 234 26.87 23.65 6.80
C ASN A 234 26.15 24.99 6.50
N LEU A 235 26.75 26.09 6.82
CA LEU A 235 26.24 27.42 6.45
C LEU A 235 26.25 27.61 4.93
N LYS A 236 27.32 27.20 4.23
CA LYS A 236 27.41 27.24 2.77
C LYS A 236 26.35 26.31 2.13
N LEU A 237 26.16 25.10 2.66
CA LEU A 237 25.12 24.18 2.22
C LEU A 237 23.71 24.80 2.38
N LYS A 238 23.46 25.43 3.51
CA LYS A 238 22.21 26.16 3.75
C LYS A 238 22.00 27.31 2.76
N HIS A 239 23.05 28.06 2.43
CA HIS A 239 22.98 29.10 1.41
C HIS A 239 22.63 28.57 0.03
N ILE A 240 23.25 27.47 -0.41
CA ILE A 240 22.91 26.79 -1.68
C ILE A 240 21.46 26.29 -1.68
N ASN A 241 21.01 25.67 -0.58
CA ASN A 241 19.63 25.23 -0.47
C ASN A 241 18.62 26.38 -0.53
N ASN A 242 18.98 27.57 -0.01
CA ASN A 242 18.18 28.77 -0.13
C ASN A 242 18.11 29.23 -1.60
N LYS A 243 19.23 29.22 -2.34
CA LYS A 243 19.24 29.52 -3.79
C LYS A 243 18.33 28.54 -4.57
N PHE A 244 18.41 27.26 -4.29
CA PHE A 244 17.46 26.28 -4.88
C PHE A 244 16.00 26.61 -4.56
N THR A 245 15.73 27.06 -3.33
CA THR A 245 14.37 27.43 -2.91
C THR A 245 13.88 28.69 -3.63
N GLU A 246 14.75 29.65 -3.87
CA GLU A 246 14.43 30.88 -4.64
C GLU A 246 14.14 30.55 -6.10
N ILE A 247 14.98 29.74 -6.75
CA ILE A 247 14.75 29.28 -8.13
C ILE A 247 13.45 28.47 -8.19
N SER A 248 13.19 27.64 -7.21
CA SER A 248 11.95 26.88 -7.12
C SER A 248 10.73 27.80 -6.96
N LYS A 249 10.79 28.79 -6.10
CA LYS A 249 9.69 29.74 -5.86
C LYS A 249 9.29 30.49 -7.12
N SER A 250 10.25 30.87 -7.96
CA SER A 250 9.97 31.60 -9.21
C SER A 250 9.53 30.69 -10.37
N ASN A 251 10.10 29.48 -10.49
CA ASN A 251 9.95 28.71 -11.73
C ASN A 251 9.15 27.40 -11.55
N TYR A 252 9.00 26.87 -10.31
CA TYR A 252 8.41 25.55 -10.11
C TYR A 252 6.97 25.42 -10.61
N ALA A 253 6.15 26.47 -10.46
CA ALA A 253 4.78 26.49 -10.93
C ALA A 253 4.72 26.44 -12.47
N PHE A 254 5.55 27.24 -13.13
CA PHE A 254 5.68 27.26 -14.59
C PHE A 254 6.17 25.91 -15.12
N LEU A 255 7.25 25.37 -14.54
CA LEU A 255 7.79 24.07 -14.96
C LEU A 255 6.79 22.92 -14.79
N LYS A 256 6.00 22.92 -13.70
CA LYS A 256 4.94 21.92 -13.48
C LYS A 256 3.78 22.10 -14.46
N GLY A 257 3.42 23.31 -14.83
CA GLY A 257 2.44 23.58 -15.88
C GLY A 257 2.94 23.12 -17.24
N ALA A 258 4.20 23.44 -17.57
CA ALA A 258 4.84 23.04 -18.81
C ALA A 258 4.99 21.50 -18.91
N GLU A 259 5.39 20.83 -17.84
CA GLU A 259 5.42 19.36 -17.77
C GLU A 259 4.06 18.76 -18.10
N GLU A 260 2.98 19.29 -17.48
CA GLU A 260 1.62 18.80 -17.71
C GLU A 260 1.18 19.00 -19.16
N GLU A 261 1.45 20.16 -19.77
CA GLU A 261 1.04 20.46 -21.15
C GLU A 261 1.82 19.64 -22.17
N LEU A 262 3.15 19.54 -22.02
CA LEU A 262 3.98 18.69 -22.89
C LEU A 262 3.62 17.20 -22.76
N GLU A 263 3.28 16.71 -21.54
CA GLU A 263 2.84 15.34 -21.34
C GLU A 263 1.50 15.07 -22.05
N ILE A 264 0.59 16.03 -22.02
CA ILE A 264 -0.70 15.96 -22.74
C ILE A 264 -0.47 15.88 -24.25
N GLU A 265 0.37 16.76 -24.78
CA GLU A 265 0.65 16.77 -26.23
C GLU A 265 1.45 15.54 -26.67
N ASN A 266 2.40 15.07 -25.85
CA ASN A 266 3.11 13.82 -26.13
C ASN A 266 2.13 12.64 -26.23
N GLN A 267 1.18 12.52 -25.27
CA GLN A 267 0.15 11.48 -25.31
C GLN A 267 -0.74 11.60 -26.55
N LYS A 268 -1.10 12.81 -26.97
CA LYS A 268 -1.89 13.03 -28.20
C LYS A 268 -1.15 12.61 -29.46
N LEU A 269 0.16 12.81 -29.51
CA LEU A 269 0.99 12.41 -30.65
C LEU A 269 1.27 10.91 -30.68
N GLU A 270 1.55 10.29 -29.52
CA GLU A 270 1.74 8.83 -29.41
C GLU A 270 0.53 8.06 -29.95
N VAL A 271 -0.67 8.53 -29.67
CA VAL A 271 -1.91 7.85 -30.10
C VAL A 271 -2.15 7.95 -31.61
N VAL A 272 -1.57 8.93 -32.28
CA VAL A 272 -1.69 9.05 -33.75
C VAL A 272 -1.18 7.81 -34.48
N GLU A 273 -0.20 7.11 -33.92
CA GLU A 273 0.34 5.87 -34.48
C GLU A 273 -0.64 4.68 -34.41
N GLU A 274 -1.65 4.74 -33.53
CA GLU A 274 -2.69 3.74 -33.41
C GLU A 274 -3.87 3.94 -34.39
N PHE A 275 -3.85 5.07 -35.13
CA PHE A 275 -4.92 5.42 -36.07
C PHE A 275 -4.68 4.84 -37.46
N GLY A 276 -5.77 4.45 -38.09
CA GLY A 276 -5.77 4.18 -39.51
C GLY A 276 -6.01 5.48 -40.31
N VAL A 277 -5.15 5.76 -41.26
CA VAL A 277 -5.21 6.99 -42.06
C VAL A 277 -5.32 6.65 -43.52
N THR A 278 -6.23 7.32 -44.22
CA THR A 278 -6.28 7.40 -45.68
C THR A 278 -5.81 8.77 -46.15
N THR A 279 -5.88 9.06 -47.44
CA THR A 279 -5.54 10.39 -47.99
C THR A 279 -6.31 11.53 -47.30
N ASP A 280 -7.62 11.38 -47.10
CA ASP A 280 -8.51 12.45 -46.64
C ASP A 280 -9.23 12.17 -45.30
N ALA A 281 -9.23 10.91 -44.83
CA ALA A 281 -9.95 10.49 -43.63
C ALA A 281 -9.05 9.74 -42.69
N PHE A 282 -9.47 9.66 -41.42
CA PHE A 282 -8.88 8.81 -40.39
C PHE A 282 -9.97 8.04 -39.65
N ALA A 283 -9.59 6.91 -39.11
CA ALA A 283 -10.42 6.09 -38.24
C ALA A 283 -9.68 5.73 -36.97
N LEU A 284 -10.38 5.70 -35.86
CA LEU A 284 -9.89 5.21 -34.56
C LEU A 284 -10.94 4.30 -33.94
N GLU A 285 -10.49 3.26 -33.22
CA GLU A 285 -11.34 2.37 -32.45
C GLU A 285 -11.10 2.54 -30.96
N GLY A 286 -12.15 2.29 -30.19
CA GLY A 286 -12.00 2.34 -28.74
C GLY A 286 -13.26 1.96 -27.97
N TRP A 287 -13.10 1.76 -26.67
CA TRP A 287 -14.18 1.46 -25.76
C TRP A 287 -14.67 2.70 -25.03
N ILE A 288 -15.99 2.87 -24.94
CA ILE A 288 -16.62 3.98 -24.23
C ILE A 288 -17.76 3.47 -23.34
N PRO A 289 -17.97 4.05 -22.14
CA PRO A 289 -19.17 3.80 -21.38
C PRO A 289 -20.42 4.25 -22.15
N ARG A 290 -21.42 3.39 -22.24
CA ARG A 290 -22.65 3.68 -23.02
C ARG A 290 -23.33 4.99 -22.62
N SER A 291 -23.24 5.35 -21.34
CA SER A 291 -23.78 6.61 -20.81
C SER A 291 -23.08 7.88 -21.34
N GLN A 292 -21.89 7.76 -21.94
CA GLN A 292 -21.10 8.89 -22.42
C GLN A 292 -21.12 9.07 -23.95
N ILE A 293 -21.77 8.16 -24.69
CA ILE A 293 -21.84 8.21 -26.17
C ILE A 293 -22.53 9.49 -26.63
N GLU A 294 -23.67 9.86 -26.05
CA GLU A 294 -24.43 11.06 -26.45
C GLU A 294 -23.66 12.35 -26.14
N ASN A 295 -22.94 12.39 -25.01
CA ASN A 295 -22.10 13.52 -24.68
C ASN A 295 -20.96 13.68 -25.69
N LEU A 296 -20.38 12.56 -26.16
CA LEU A 296 -19.34 12.58 -27.18
C LEU A 296 -19.88 13.02 -28.54
N LYS A 297 -21.06 12.53 -28.96
CA LYS A 297 -21.71 12.97 -30.19
C LYS A 297 -21.95 14.48 -30.20
N THR A 298 -22.53 15.00 -29.11
CA THR A 298 -22.80 16.44 -28.97
C THR A 298 -21.51 17.27 -29.00
N ALA A 299 -20.42 16.79 -28.43
CA ALA A 299 -19.13 17.45 -28.49
C ALA A 299 -18.57 17.48 -29.92
N PHE A 300 -18.69 16.40 -30.69
CA PHE A 300 -18.23 16.35 -32.06
C PHE A 300 -19.08 17.20 -32.99
N GLU A 301 -20.41 17.22 -32.85
CA GLU A 301 -21.29 18.08 -33.61
C GLU A 301 -20.98 19.57 -33.43
N ARG A 302 -20.58 19.97 -32.22
CA ARG A 302 -20.23 21.36 -31.92
C ARG A 302 -18.89 21.79 -32.49
N TYR A 303 -17.87 20.92 -32.46
CA TYR A 303 -16.49 21.30 -32.76
C TYR A 303 -15.90 20.67 -34.02
N SER A 304 -16.50 19.60 -34.60
CA SER A 304 -15.96 18.86 -35.74
C SER A 304 -17.08 18.35 -36.64
N LYS A 305 -17.60 19.25 -37.51
CA LYS A 305 -18.63 18.88 -38.53
C LYS A 305 -18.11 17.78 -39.46
N GLY A 306 -18.87 16.68 -39.56
CA GLY A 306 -18.52 15.55 -40.45
C GLY A 306 -17.78 14.40 -39.76
N THR A 307 -17.73 14.36 -38.42
CA THR A 307 -17.26 13.19 -37.66
C THR A 307 -18.43 12.24 -37.39
N ILE A 308 -18.24 10.97 -37.69
CA ILE A 308 -19.25 9.93 -37.53
C ILE A 308 -18.79 8.99 -36.45
N ILE A 309 -19.70 8.63 -35.51
CA ILE A 309 -19.47 7.59 -34.50
C ILE A 309 -20.29 6.38 -34.92
N TYR A 310 -19.63 5.23 -35.03
CA TYR A 310 -20.25 3.96 -35.35
C TYR A 310 -20.06 2.98 -34.21
N GLU A 311 -21.13 2.32 -33.77
CA GLU A 311 -21.05 1.25 -32.75
C GLU A 311 -20.64 -0.06 -33.45
N ILE A 312 -19.55 -0.68 -32.96
CA ILE A 312 -19.03 -1.95 -33.51
C ILE A 312 -19.58 -3.10 -32.66
N GLU A 313 -20.28 -4.02 -33.29
CA GLU A 313 -20.62 -5.30 -32.65
C GLU A 313 -19.39 -6.20 -32.61
N THR A 314 -18.88 -6.49 -31.45
CA THR A 314 -17.69 -7.34 -31.24
C THR A 314 -17.99 -8.42 -30.20
N LYS A 315 -17.25 -9.54 -30.32
CA LYS A 315 -17.21 -10.61 -29.29
C LYS A 315 -16.11 -10.41 -28.27
N ASP A 316 -15.33 -9.34 -28.41
CA ASP A 316 -14.23 -9.04 -27.48
C ASP A 316 -14.75 -8.74 -26.09
N ASN A 317 -13.99 -9.12 -25.08
CA ASN A 317 -14.32 -8.80 -23.69
C ASN A 317 -14.10 -7.30 -23.44
N PRO A 318 -15.14 -6.54 -23.07
CA PRO A 318 -14.99 -5.11 -22.81
C PRO A 318 -14.12 -4.83 -21.57
N PRO A 319 -13.35 -3.75 -21.55
CA PRO A 319 -12.63 -3.33 -20.37
C PRO A 319 -13.60 -2.93 -19.26
N THR A 320 -13.21 -3.17 -18.02
CA THR A 320 -14.08 -2.99 -16.87
C THR A 320 -13.90 -1.63 -16.24
N LEU A 321 -14.99 -0.86 -16.19
CA LEU A 321 -15.11 0.38 -15.44
C LEU A 321 -16.06 0.17 -14.25
N LEU A 322 -15.52 0.26 -13.04
CA LEU A 322 -16.33 0.20 -11.81
C LEU A 322 -17.02 1.54 -11.59
N ALA A 323 -18.36 1.53 -11.50
CA ALA A 323 -19.20 2.73 -11.33
C ALA A 323 -19.93 2.72 -9.98
N ASN A 324 -19.21 2.57 -8.90
CA ASN A 324 -19.76 2.44 -7.55
C ASN A 324 -20.11 3.79 -6.91
N PRO A 325 -21.13 3.84 -6.03
CA PRO A 325 -21.45 5.01 -5.24
C PRO A 325 -20.25 5.51 -4.42
N LYS A 326 -20.14 6.83 -4.22
CA LYS A 326 -18.98 7.48 -3.55
C LYS A 326 -18.61 6.84 -2.20
N ARG A 327 -19.61 6.35 -1.44
CA ARG A 327 -19.41 5.69 -0.14
C ARG A 327 -18.68 4.35 -0.26
N PHE A 328 -18.94 3.58 -1.32
CA PHE A 328 -18.37 2.25 -1.56
C PHE A 328 -17.10 2.29 -2.41
N LYS A 329 -16.77 3.43 -3.03
CA LYS A 329 -15.59 3.60 -3.89
C LYS A 329 -14.27 3.25 -3.19
N VAL A 330 -14.22 3.33 -1.86
CA VAL A 330 -13.05 2.94 -1.07
C VAL A 330 -12.77 1.44 -1.22
N PHE A 331 -13.81 0.61 -1.31
CA PHE A 331 -13.70 -0.84 -1.42
C PHE A 331 -13.33 -1.32 -2.83
N GLU A 332 -13.45 -0.50 -3.87
CA GLU A 332 -12.96 -0.83 -5.21
C GLU A 332 -11.47 -1.20 -5.21
N SER A 333 -10.67 -0.58 -4.32
CA SER A 333 -9.24 -0.90 -4.23
C SER A 333 -8.98 -2.33 -3.74
N PHE A 334 -9.86 -2.89 -2.91
CA PHE A 334 -9.77 -4.27 -2.43
C PHE A 334 -10.19 -5.26 -3.52
N VAL A 335 -11.24 -4.94 -4.29
CA VAL A 335 -11.65 -5.77 -5.44
C VAL A 335 -10.56 -5.76 -6.51
N ARG A 336 -10.00 -4.59 -6.85
CA ARG A 336 -8.85 -4.47 -7.79
C ARG A 336 -7.60 -5.21 -7.34
N PHE A 337 -7.42 -5.35 -6.04
CA PHE A 337 -6.28 -6.10 -5.49
C PHE A 337 -6.39 -7.59 -5.76
N TYR A 338 -7.61 -8.14 -5.72
CA TYR A 338 -7.87 -9.54 -6.02
C TYR A 338 -7.89 -9.78 -7.54
N SER A 339 -8.83 -9.19 -8.25
CA SER A 339 -8.97 -9.19 -9.71
C SER A 339 -10.09 -8.22 -10.10
N LEU A 340 -10.19 -7.83 -11.36
CA LEU A 340 -11.33 -7.06 -11.86
C LEU A 340 -12.40 -8.00 -12.43
N PRO A 341 -13.71 -7.71 -12.22
CA PRO A 341 -14.77 -8.49 -12.84
C PRO A 341 -14.72 -8.38 -14.37
N SER A 342 -15.08 -9.42 -15.07
CA SER A 342 -15.33 -9.32 -16.52
C SER A 342 -16.58 -8.45 -16.77
N GLY A 343 -16.75 -7.95 -17.99
CA GLY A 343 -17.87 -7.04 -18.32
C GLY A 343 -19.26 -7.61 -18.04
N ASN A 344 -19.41 -8.92 -17.98
CA ASN A 344 -20.69 -9.61 -17.76
C ASN A 344 -20.91 -10.08 -16.31
N GLU A 345 -19.87 -10.07 -15.49
CA GLU A 345 -19.94 -10.51 -14.09
C GLU A 345 -20.54 -9.45 -13.17
N PHE A 346 -20.98 -9.90 -11.98
CA PHE A 346 -21.38 -8.99 -10.93
C PHE A 346 -20.18 -8.23 -10.35
N ASP A 347 -20.34 -6.95 -10.10
CA ASP A 347 -19.37 -6.16 -9.34
C ASP A 347 -19.48 -6.50 -7.84
N PRO A 348 -18.48 -7.15 -7.25
CA PRO A 348 -18.55 -7.58 -5.87
C PRO A 348 -18.26 -6.42 -4.88
N THR A 349 -17.96 -5.21 -5.35
CA THR A 349 -17.53 -4.09 -4.50
C THR A 349 -18.54 -3.73 -3.42
N LEU A 350 -19.82 -3.67 -3.78
CA LEU A 350 -20.88 -3.33 -2.83
C LEU A 350 -21.04 -4.42 -1.76
N ILE A 351 -20.99 -5.68 -2.19
CA ILE A 351 -21.11 -6.85 -1.31
C ILE A 351 -19.90 -6.91 -0.36
N PHE A 352 -18.69 -6.70 -0.89
CA PHE A 352 -17.48 -6.61 -0.09
C PHE A 352 -17.58 -5.48 0.95
N GLY A 353 -18.03 -4.29 0.51
CA GLY A 353 -18.18 -3.12 1.37
C GLY A 353 -19.22 -3.27 2.49
N LEU A 354 -20.15 -4.21 2.35
CA LEU A 354 -21.14 -4.54 3.38
C LEU A 354 -20.61 -5.63 4.34
N ILE A 355 -20.03 -6.69 3.81
CA ILE A 355 -19.66 -7.89 4.56
C ILE A 355 -18.34 -7.72 5.30
N PHE A 356 -17.34 -7.09 4.67
CA PHE A 356 -16.03 -6.89 5.28
C PHE A 356 -16.08 -6.16 6.64
N PRO A 357 -16.82 -5.04 6.79
CA PRO A 357 -16.96 -4.40 8.10
C PRO A 357 -17.60 -5.28 9.16
N ILE A 358 -18.55 -6.14 8.77
CA ILE A 358 -19.22 -7.06 9.70
C ILE A 358 -18.21 -8.10 10.22
N PHE A 359 -17.45 -8.73 9.33
CA PHE A 359 -16.44 -9.71 9.73
C PHE A 359 -15.33 -9.07 10.55
N TYR A 360 -14.86 -7.89 10.14
CA TYR A 360 -13.85 -7.14 10.87
C TYR A 360 -14.33 -6.80 12.29
N GLY A 361 -15.56 -6.31 12.43
CA GLY A 361 -16.15 -5.99 13.71
C GLY A 361 -16.39 -7.21 14.61
N LEU A 362 -16.85 -8.34 14.04
CA LEU A 362 -17.03 -9.61 14.75
C LEU A 362 -15.71 -10.18 15.29
N MET A 363 -14.64 -10.07 14.50
CA MET A 363 -13.32 -10.58 14.89
C MET A 363 -12.65 -9.76 15.99
N ILE A 364 -12.94 -8.45 16.09
CA ILE A 364 -12.45 -7.59 17.17
C ILE A 364 -13.33 -7.73 18.40
N GLY A 365 -14.63 -7.53 18.27
CA GLY A 365 -15.65 -7.72 19.29
C GLY A 365 -15.37 -7.10 20.66
N ASP A 366 -14.64 -5.99 20.74
CA ASP A 366 -14.24 -5.31 21.96
C ASP A 366 -14.43 -3.80 21.82
N VAL A 367 -15.03 -3.17 22.85
CA VAL A 367 -15.32 -1.72 22.84
C VAL A 367 -14.05 -0.90 22.88
N GLY A 368 -13.09 -1.27 23.74
CA GLY A 368 -11.86 -0.53 23.95
C GLY A 368 -10.98 -0.54 22.70
N TYR A 369 -10.72 -1.71 22.15
CA TYR A 369 -9.93 -1.85 20.91
C TYR A 369 -10.64 -1.22 19.73
N GLY A 370 -11.96 -1.42 19.59
CA GLY A 370 -12.76 -0.80 18.52
C GLY A 370 -12.67 0.72 18.55
N LEU A 371 -12.75 1.34 19.73
CA LEU A 371 -12.68 2.78 19.91
C LEU A 371 -11.27 3.33 19.61
N VAL A 372 -10.21 2.67 20.09
CA VAL A 372 -8.83 3.10 19.81
C VAL A 372 -8.52 3.04 18.32
N ILE A 373 -8.88 1.93 17.65
CA ILE A 373 -8.66 1.78 16.21
C ILE A 373 -9.46 2.82 15.43
N LEU A 374 -10.70 3.14 15.86
CA LEU A 374 -11.52 4.19 15.27
C LEU A 374 -10.85 5.57 15.38
N LEU A 375 -10.37 5.93 16.59
CA LEU A 375 -9.68 7.19 16.83
C LEU A 375 -8.38 7.31 16.02
N VAL A 376 -7.59 6.23 15.98
CA VAL A 376 -6.37 6.17 15.15
C VAL A 376 -6.71 6.33 13.66
N SER A 377 -7.76 5.66 13.18
CA SER A 377 -8.22 5.77 11.79
C SER A 377 -8.65 7.20 11.44
N LEU A 378 -9.43 7.86 12.29
CA LEU A 378 -9.83 9.25 12.12
C LEU A 378 -8.63 10.20 12.18
N TRP A 379 -7.68 9.95 13.09
CA TRP A 379 -6.45 10.73 13.19
C TRP A 379 -5.59 10.61 11.93
N VAL A 380 -5.39 9.39 11.40
CA VAL A 380 -4.66 9.15 10.13
C VAL A 380 -5.31 9.89 8.97
N ILE A 381 -6.65 9.81 8.84
CA ILE A 381 -7.37 10.48 7.76
C ILE A 381 -7.15 11.99 7.83
N ARG A 382 -7.37 12.61 9.01
CA ARG A 382 -7.17 14.05 9.20
C ARG A 382 -5.73 14.47 8.95
N ARG A 383 -4.76 13.70 9.45
CA ARG A 383 -3.34 14.06 9.40
C ARG A 383 -2.75 13.93 7.99
N VAL A 384 -3.15 12.92 7.23
CA VAL A 384 -2.67 12.72 5.85
C VAL A 384 -3.37 13.65 4.87
N GLN A 385 -4.62 14.03 5.11
CA GLN A 385 -5.35 15.00 4.28
C GLN A 385 -4.85 16.43 4.50
N ASP A 386 -4.44 16.79 5.71
CA ASP A 386 -3.83 18.08 6.03
C ASP A 386 -2.36 18.11 5.59
N LYS A 387 -2.12 18.54 4.34
CA LYS A 387 -0.78 18.68 3.74
C LYS A 387 0.19 19.57 4.54
N LYS A 388 -0.31 20.37 5.50
CA LYS A 388 0.46 21.33 6.31
C LYS A 388 1.09 20.72 7.57
N ARG A 389 0.71 19.53 7.99
CA ARG A 389 1.17 18.93 9.26
C ARG A 389 2.05 17.72 9.02
N ASN A 390 3.34 17.81 9.36
CA ASN A 390 4.25 16.66 9.32
C ASN A 390 3.83 15.59 10.34
N LEU A 391 3.98 14.30 9.98
CA LEU A 391 3.77 13.14 10.87
C LEU A 391 4.85 13.05 12.00
N THR A 392 5.12 14.16 12.68
CA THR A 392 6.23 14.29 13.64
C THR A 392 5.99 13.56 14.97
N ILE A 393 4.75 13.18 15.28
CA ILE A 393 4.39 12.50 16.54
C ILE A 393 4.72 11.00 16.50
N MET A 394 4.83 10.39 15.32
CA MET A 394 5.27 9.00 15.21
C MET A 394 6.80 8.88 15.35
N PRO A 395 7.33 7.91 16.11
CA PRO A 395 8.75 7.57 16.12
C PRO A 395 9.28 7.39 14.69
N LYS A 396 10.51 7.85 14.43
CA LYS A 396 11.12 7.81 13.07
C LYS A 396 11.06 6.42 12.44
N PHE A 397 11.25 5.37 13.25
CA PHE A 397 11.19 3.97 12.83
C PHE A 397 9.80 3.57 12.29
N LEU A 398 8.73 3.81 13.06
CA LEU A 398 7.34 3.51 12.67
C LEU A 398 6.90 4.32 11.45
N ARG A 399 7.32 5.58 11.36
CA ARG A 399 7.03 6.45 10.22
C ARG A 399 7.67 5.95 8.93
N ASN A 400 8.94 5.53 8.99
CA ASN A 400 9.65 5.01 7.82
C ASN A 400 9.06 3.66 7.39
N PHE A 401 8.79 2.77 8.34
CA PHE A 401 8.13 1.49 8.11
C PHE A 401 6.75 1.66 7.44
N ALA A 402 5.91 2.55 7.98
CA ALA A 402 4.60 2.85 7.40
C ALA A 402 4.69 3.44 5.98
N LYS A 403 5.66 4.32 5.71
CA LYS A 403 5.89 4.89 4.37
C LYS A 403 6.42 3.88 3.36
N THR A 404 7.18 2.89 3.83
CA THR A 404 7.75 1.84 2.97
C THR A 404 6.68 0.84 2.54
N ILE A 405 5.76 0.48 3.43
CA ILE A 405 4.72 -0.52 3.17
C ILE A 405 3.51 0.08 2.46
N LEU A 406 3.07 1.27 2.87
CA LEU A 406 1.83 1.87 2.36
C LEU A 406 2.06 3.31 1.91
N ARG A 407 1.74 3.60 0.66
CA ARG A 407 1.66 4.99 0.19
C ARG A 407 0.61 5.75 1.02
N PRO A 408 0.82 7.04 1.36
CA PRO A 408 -0.12 7.82 2.19
C PRO A 408 -1.58 7.78 1.73
N SER A 409 -1.80 7.74 0.41
CA SER A 409 -3.15 7.63 -0.17
C SER A 409 -3.81 6.27 0.10
N GLN A 410 -3.03 5.20 0.17
CA GLN A 410 -3.53 3.84 0.49
C GLN A 410 -3.84 3.71 1.99
N MET A 411 -3.03 4.33 2.86
CA MET A 411 -3.32 4.39 4.30
C MET A 411 -4.67 5.06 4.58
N VAL A 412 -4.98 6.16 3.89
CA VAL A 412 -6.28 6.84 4.04
C VAL A 412 -7.43 5.94 3.56
N LYS A 413 -7.24 5.21 2.46
CA LYS A 413 -8.28 4.26 1.98
C LYS A 413 -8.50 3.13 2.98
N LEU A 414 -7.42 2.53 3.49
CA LEU A 414 -7.51 1.48 4.50
C LEU A 414 -8.23 1.98 5.77
N ALA A 415 -7.79 3.12 6.31
CA ALA A 415 -8.42 3.73 7.49
C ALA A 415 -9.92 4.00 7.27
N LYS A 416 -10.31 4.51 6.09
CA LYS A 416 -11.73 4.71 5.76
C LYS A 416 -12.52 3.41 5.67
N ALA A 417 -11.92 2.34 5.15
CA ALA A 417 -12.56 1.03 5.05
C ALA A 417 -12.78 0.36 6.41
N MET A 418 -11.90 0.66 7.40
CA MET A 418 -11.98 0.08 8.75
C MET A 418 -13.03 0.77 9.64
N ILE A 419 -13.34 2.05 9.41
CA ILE A 419 -14.28 2.83 10.26
C ILE A 419 -15.61 2.11 10.51
N PRO A 420 -16.35 1.64 9.49
CA PRO A 420 -17.63 0.98 9.74
C PRO A 420 -17.45 -0.33 10.52
N GLY A 421 -16.34 -1.05 10.33
CA GLY A 421 -16.01 -2.24 11.11
C GLY A 421 -15.71 -1.94 12.58
N CYS A 422 -15.02 -0.84 12.86
CA CYS A 422 -14.78 -0.39 14.24
C CYS A 422 -16.09 -0.05 14.96
N ILE A 423 -17.05 0.55 14.27
CA ILE A 423 -18.38 0.85 14.85
C ILE A 423 -19.09 -0.45 15.21
N ILE A 424 -19.06 -1.43 14.32
CA ILE A 424 -19.64 -2.76 14.58
C ILE A 424 -18.91 -3.45 15.74
N ALA A 425 -17.57 -3.35 15.81
CA ALA A 425 -16.77 -3.91 16.92
C ALA A 425 -17.19 -3.33 18.29
N ILE A 426 -17.44 -2.01 18.34
CA ILE A 426 -17.91 -1.34 19.57
C ILE A 426 -19.30 -1.87 19.97
N ILE A 427 -20.23 -1.99 19.01
CA ILE A 427 -21.59 -2.49 19.27
C ILE A 427 -21.52 -3.96 19.79
N LEU A 428 -20.75 -4.79 19.13
CA LEU A 428 -20.59 -6.20 19.51
C LEU A 428 -19.80 -6.36 20.81
N GLY A 429 -18.78 -5.54 21.03
CA GLY A 429 -18.03 -5.52 22.29
C GLY A 429 -18.91 -5.17 23.48
N PHE A 430 -19.86 -4.26 23.31
CA PHE A 430 -20.91 -4.00 24.32
C PHE A 430 -21.79 -5.23 24.57
N CYS A 431 -22.20 -5.96 23.52
CA CYS A 431 -22.96 -7.20 23.66
C CYS A 431 -22.18 -8.33 24.35
N PHE A 432 -20.84 -8.36 24.17
CA PHE A 432 -19.95 -9.36 24.73
C PHE A 432 -19.40 -8.98 26.12
N ASP A 433 -19.65 -7.75 26.59
CA ASP A 433 -19.07 -7.17 27.81
C ASP A 433 -17.54 -7.17 27.81
N LEU A 434 -16.93 -6.66 26.73
CA LEU A 434 -15.48 -6.62 26.56
C LEU A 434 -14.98 -5.19 26.39
N TYR A 435 -14.14 -4.74 27.34
CA TYR A 435 -13.50 -3.43 27.38
C TYR A 435 -12.00 -3.60 27.70
N PHE A 436 -11.17 -3.82 26.68
CA PHE A 436 -9.77 -4.20 26.84
C PHE A 436 -9.55 -5.48 27.68
N GLY A 437 -10.51 -6.42 27.68
CA GLY A 437 -10.47 -7.61 28.53
C GLY A 437 -11.23 -7.46 29.86
N PHE A 438 -11.55 -6.24 30.31
CA PHE A 438 -12.35 -6.02 31.52
C PHE A 438 -13.85 -6.18 31.25
N HIS A 439 -14.60 -6.54 32.32
CA HIS A 439 -16.06 -6.67 32.31
C HIS A 439 -16.68 -5.52 33.09
N LEU A 440 -17.40 -4.63 32.41
CA LEU A 440 -17.94 -3.40 32.99
C LEU A 440 -19.48 -3.34 32.95
N ASN A 441 -20.14 -4.10 32.08
CA ASN A 441 -21.58 -4.02 31.87
C ASN A 441 -22.38 -4.52 33.09
N ALA A 442 -21.82 -5.41 33.93
CA ALA A 442 -22.49 -5.90 35.12
C ALA A 442 -22.95 -4.74 36.02
N TYR A 443 -22.10 -3.74 36.19
CA TYR A 443 -22.44 -2.53 36.97
C TYR A 443 -23.53 -1.70 36.27
N LEU A 444 -23.42 -1.50 34.94
CA LEU A 444 -24.38 -0.75 34.14
C LEU A 444 -25.73 -1.47 34.08
N PHE A 445 -25.75 -2.78 33.89
CA PHE A 445 -27.00 -3.57 33.82
C PHE A 445 -27.68 -3.67 35.17
N SER A 446 -26.94 -3.77 36.26
CA SER A 446 -27.50 -3.67 37.62
C SER A 446 -28.19 -2.32 37.83
N PHE A 447 -27.58 -1.21 37.37
CA PHE A 447 -28.22 0.10 37.48
C PHE A 447 -29.45 0.20 36.57
N LEU A 448 -29.41 -0.29 35.34
CA LEU A 448 -30.53 -0.24 34.38
C LEU A 448 -31.69 -1.17 34.80
N ASN A 449 -31.38 -2.30 35.44
CA ASN A 449 -32.42 -3.18 35.95
C ASN A 449 -33.27 -2.54 37.07
N ASN A 450 -32.72 -1.55 37.81
CA ASN A 450 -33.48 -0.73 38.74
C ASN A 450 -34.56 0.12 38.09
N PHE A 451 -34.43 0.38 36.75
CA PHE A 451 -35.44 1.07 35.94
C PHE A 451 -36.43 0.11 35.24
N GLY A 452 -36.44 -1.17 35.59
CA GLY A 452 -37.41 -2.16 35.08
C GLY A 452 -36.98 -2.86 33.79
N LEU A 453 -35.69 -2.76 33.39
CA LEU A 453 -35.15 -3.50 32.25
C LEU A 453 -34.65 -4.87 32.74
N ASN A 454 -35.11 -5.98 32.15
CA ASN A 454 -34.67 -7.33 32.48
C ASN A 454 -33.39 -7.70 31.72
N LEU A 455 -32.25 -7.13 32.10
CA LEU A 455 -30.95 -7.42 31.52
C LEU A 455 -30.22 -8.51 32.29
N PRO A 456 -29.35 -9.33 31.64
CA PRO A 456 -28.60 -10.38 32.30
C PRO A 456 -27.73 -9.82 33.43
N PRO A 457 -27.74 -10.43 34.64
CA PRO A 457 -26.94 -9.95 35.77
C PRO A 457 -25.42 -10.10 35.53
N ASP A 458 -25.03 -11.01 34.66
CA ASP A 458 -23.63 -11.27 34.28
C ASP A 458 -23.01 -10.20 33.37
N GLY A 459 -23.78 -9.20 32.96
CA GLY A 459 -23.29 -8.11 32.12
C GLY A 459 -23.14 -8.46 30.63
N ALA A 460 -23.03 -9.70 30.24
CA ALA A 460 -22.84 -10.16 28.88
C ALA A 460 -24.12 -10.76 28.29
N LEU A 461 -24.58 -10.24 27.15
CA LEU A 461 -25.65 -10.88 26.37
C LEU A 461 -25.17 -12.22 25.77
N LEU A 462 -23.88 -12.31 25.45
CA LEU A 462 -23.25 -13.50 24.93
C LEU A 462 -21.77 -13.52 25.39
N ASN A 463 -21.45 -14.31 26.42
CA ASN A 463 -20.09 -14.38 26.94
C ASN A 463 -19.21 -15.27 26.05
N PRO A 464 -18.21 -14.74 25.33
CA PRO A 464 -17.37 -15.53 24.43
C PRO A 464 -16.43 -16.50 25.15
N ILE A 465 -16.09 -16.27 26.41
CA ILE A 465 -15.20 -17.12 27.20
C ILE A 465 -15.97 -18.29 27.83
N GLY A 466 -17.25 -18.12 28.12
CA GLY A 466 -18.10 -19.15 28.70
C GLY A 466 -18.36 -20.30 27.71
N THR A 467 -18.33 -21.55 28.22
CA THR A 467 -18.54 -22.76 27.38
C THR A 467 -19.85 -22.73 26.59
N PHE A 468 -20.92 -22.19 27.17
CA PHE A 468 -22.21 -22.04 26.50
C PHE A 468 -22.19 -20.94 25.43
N GLY A 469 -21.55 -19.79 25.70
CA GLY A 469 -21.42 -18.70 24.76
C GLY A 469 -20.50 -19.06 23.59
N LEU A 470 -19.38 -19.72 23.86
CA LEU A 470 -18.48 -20.25 22.85
C LEU A 470 -19.19 -21.20 21.88
N ARG A 471 -19.95 -22.17 22.41
CA ARG A 471 -20.73 -23.10 21.59
C ARG A 471 -21.72 -22.37 20.67
N LYS A 472 -22.43 -21.36 21.21
CA LYS A 472 -23.36 -20.53 20.43
C LYS A 472 -22.63 -19.73 19.34
N LEU A 473 -21.49 -19.10 19.65
CA LEU A 473 -20.70 -18.32 18.68
C LEU A 473 -20.18 -19.21 17.55
N LEU A 474 -19.69 -20.42 17.85
CA LEU A 474 -19.27 -21.38 16.84
C LEU A 474 -20.41 -21.82 15.93
N LEU A 475 -21.60 -22.07 16.50
CA LEU A 475 -22.79 -22.37 15.69
C LEU A 475 -23.20 -21.19 14.81
N ILE A 476 -23.22 -19.97 15.35
CA ILE A 476 -23.52 -18.76 14.59
C ILE A 476 -22.51 -18.58 13.44
N SER A 477 -21.21 -18.80 13.69
CA SER A 477 -20.19 -18.69 12.63
C SER A 477 -20.39 -19.76 11.53
N GLY A 478 -20.80 -20.97 11.90
CA GLY A 478 -21.16 -22.02 10.95
C GLY A 478 -22.37 -21.64 10.08
N TYR A 479 -23.41 -21.06 10.69
CA TYR A 479 -24.57 -20.54 9.94
C TYR A 479 -24.21 -19.37 9.02
N VAL A 480 -23.37 -18.44 9.50
CA VAL A 480 -22.84 -17.36 8.67
C VAL A 480 -22.08 -17.93 7.48
N GLY A 481 -21.23 -18.95 7.71
CA GLY A 481 -20.52 -19.64 6.64
C GLY A 481 -21.43 -20.29 5.62
N LEU A 482 -22.43 -21.04 6.08
CA LEU A 482 -23.44 -21.67 5.22
C LEU A 482 -24.22 -20.62 4.41
N GLY A 483 -24.65 -19.53 5.07
CA GLY A 483 -25.35 -18.41 4.44
C GLY A 483 -24.51 -17.73 3.37
N MET A 484 -23.23 -17.47 3.67
CA MET A 484 -22.30 -16.82 2.74
C MET A 484 -22.01 -17.71 1.51
N VAL A 485 -21.72 -18.98 1.74
CA VAL A 485 -21.49 -19.93 0.63
C VAL A 485 -22.76 -20.08 -0.23
N SER A 486 -23.94 -20.18 0.41
CA SER A 486 -25.22 -20.22 -0.31
C SER A 486 -25.46 -18.97 -1.13
N PHE A 487 -25.20 -17.79 -0.57
CA PHE A 487 -25.34 -16.52 -1.28
C PHE A 487 -24.36 -16.42 -2.46
N GLY A 488 -23.11 -16.88 -2.29
CA GLY A 488 -22.14 -16.98 -3.38
C GLY A 488 -22.61 -17.92 -4.52
N LEU A 489 -23.14 -19.09 -4.17
CA LEU A 489 -23.70 -20.03 -5.16
C LEU A 489 -24.90 -19.43 -5.90
N ILE A 490 -25.81 -18.72 -5.22
CA ILE A 490 -26.94 -18.04 -5.84
C ILE A 490 -26.46 -16.98 -6.84
N LEU A 491 -25.48 -16.17 -6.49
CA LEU A 491 -24.88 -15.22 -7.43
C LEU A 491 -24.21 -15.92 -8.62
N GLY A 492 -23.59 -17.06 -8.35
CA GLY A 492 -23.01 -17.90 -9.40
C GLY A 492 -24.06 -18.50 -10.35
N ILE A 493 -25.23 -18.92 -9.83
CA ILE A 493 -26.37 -19.37 -10.65
C ILE A 493 -26.83 -18.20 -11.54
N LEU A 494 -27.00 -17.01 -10.98
CA LEU A 494 -27.40 -15.81 -11.74
C LEU A 494 -26.41 -15.42 -12.84
N ASN A 495 -25.10 -15.56 -12.61
CA ASN A 495 -24.10 -15.38 -13.65
C ASN A 495 -24.21 -16.43 -14.75
N SER A 496 -24.31 -17.71 -14.37
CA SER A 496 -24.43 -18.81 -15.33
C SER A 496 -25.75 -18.75 -16.16
N MET A 497 -26.82 -18.20 -15.58
CA MET A 497 -28.06 -17.91 -16.31
C MET A 497 -27.86 -16.85 -17.39
N ARG A 498 -27.05 -15.81 -17.14
CA ARG A 498 -26.73 -14.78 -18.14
C ARG A 498 -25.89 -15.35 -19.29
N GLU A 499 -24.96 -16.23 -18.96
CA GLU A 499 -24.09 -16.90 -19.93
C GLU A 499 -24.79 -18.06 -20.66
N ARG A 500 -26.05 -18.36 -20.30
CA ARG A 500 -26.86 -19.47 -20.85
C ARG A 500 -26.22 -20.85 -20.68
N GLN A 501 -25.45 -21.07 -19.62
CA GLN A 501 -24.73 -22.31 -19.35
C GLN A 501 -25.54 -23.20 -18.41
N ILE A 502 -26.51 -23.95 -18.96
CA ILE A 502 -27.46 -24.78 -18.19
C ILE A 502 -26.76 -25.81 -17.30
N LYS A 503 -25.69 -26.45 -17.77
CA LYS A 503 -24.94 -27.45 -16.99
C LYS A 503 -24.36 -26.86 -15.70
N HIS A 504 -23.77 -25.67 -15.77
CA HIS A 504 -23.25 -24.98 -14.60
C HIS A 504 -24.33 -24.50 -13.62
N ILE A 505 -25.51 -24.17 -14.13
CA ILE A 505 -26.66 -23.83 -13.27
C ILE A 505 -27.07 -25.03 -12.43
N ILE A 506 -27.23 -26.22 -13.08
CA ILE A 506 -27.64 -27.44 -12.39
C ILE A 506 -26.61 -27.88 -11.39
N SER A 507 -25.30 -27.78 -11.72
CA SER A 507 -24.22 -28.07 -10.78
C SER A 507 -24.26 -27.17 -9.54
N LYS A 508 -24.40 -25.86 -9.70
CA LYS A 508 -24.45 -24.91 -8.58
C LYS A 508 -25.69 -25.09 -7.69
N ILE A 509 -26.82 -25.49 -8.27
CA ILE A 509 -27.99 -25.90 -7.49
C ILE A 509 -27.68 -27.18 -6.70
N GLY A 510 -27.02 -28.15 -7.30
CA GLY A 510 -26.55 -29.36 -6.63
C GLY A 510 -25.64 -29.05 -5.43
N TRP A 511 -24.67 -28.13 -5.60
CA TRP A 511 -23.79 -27.67 -4.52
C TRP A 511 -24.55 -27.00 -3.36
N LEU A 512 -25.58 -26.23 -3.66
CA LEU A 512 -26.45 -25.62 -2.66
C LEU A 512 -27.23 -26.64 -1.87
N LEU A 513 -27.86 -27.60 -2.53
CA LEU A 513 -28.61 -28.69 -1.88
C LEU A 513 -27.70 -29.56 -1.02
N PHE A 514 -26.51 -29.91 -1.50
CA PHE A 514 -25.52 -30.71 -0.79
C PHE A 514 -25.05 -29.96 0.50
N GLY A 515 -24.72 -28.68 0.40
CA GLY A 515 -24.30 -27.87 1.55
C GLY A 515 -25.36 -27.79 2.64
N TRP A 516 -26.62 -27.55 2.27
CA TRP A 516 -27.75 -27.58 3.20
C TRP A 516 -28.03 -28.96 3.74
N GLY A 517 -27.92 -30.00 2.94
CA GLY A 517 -28.09 -31.40 3.36
C GLY A 517 -27.13 -31.78 4.50
N ILE A 518 -25.82 -31.48 4.32
CA ILE A 518 -24.80 -31.73 5.35
C ILE A 518 -25.07 -30.90 6.60
N ALA A 519 -25.40 -29.60 6.43
CA ALA A 519 -25.65 -28.72 7.57
C ALA A 519 -26.85 -29.18 8.42
N LEU A 520 -27.93 -29.62 7.78
CA LEU A 520 -29.13 -30.14 8.48
C LEU A 520 -28.85 -31.47 9.18
N ILE A 521 -28.08 -32.37 8.55
CA ILE A 521 -27.64 -33.60 9.22
C ILE A 521 -26.77 -33.28 10.43
N GLY A 522 -25.79 -32.38 10.29
CA GLY A 522 -24.94 -31.99 11.39
C GLY A 522 -25.72 -31.36 12.56
N LEU A 523 -26.72 -30.51 12.24
CA LEU A 523 -27.58 -29.90 13.26
C LEU A 523 -28.45 -30.96 13.97
N ALA A 524 -29.00 -31.92 13.22
CA ALA A 524 -29.78 -33.00 13.79
C ALA A 524 -28.93 -33.87 14.74
N MET A 525 -27.67 -34.14 14.40
CA MET A 525 -26.72 -34.84 15.29
C MET A 525 -26.47 -34.07 16.57
N ILE A 526 -26.23 -32.75 16.49
CA ILE A 526 -25.99 -31.88 17.66
C ILE A 526 -27.21 -31.86 18.59
N ASN A 527 -28.42 -31.88 18.02
CA ASN A 527 -29.69 -31.85 18.78
C ASN A 527 -30.19 -33.24 19.18
N HIS A 528 -29.38 -34.29 18.94
CA HIS A 528 -29.75 -35.69 19.23
C HIS A 528 -31.04 -36.15 18.58
N VAL A 529 -31.41 -35.57 17.42
CA VAL A 529 -32.58 -35.99 16.62
C VAL A 529 -32.24 -37.29 15.89
N ASN A 530 -33.18 -38.24 15.86
CA ASN A 530 -32.96 -39.49 15.16
C ASN A 530 -32.87 -39.26 13.64
N ILE A 531 -31.71 -39.55 13.05
CA ILE A 531 -31.36 -39.26 11.65
C ILE A 531 -31.74 -40.46 10.75
N ASN A 532 -32.18 -41.60 11.32
CA ASN A 532 -32.42 -42.79 10.55
C ASN A 532 -33.49 -42.52 9.47
N PRO A 533 -33.17 -42.63 8.16
CA PRO A 533 -34.08 -42.26 7.07
C PRO A 533 -35.29 -43.16 6.97
N ILE A 534 -35.21 -44.36 7.54
CA ILE A 534 -36.31 -45.34 7.54
C ILE A 534 -37.33 -45.05 8.64
N GLN A 535 -36.88 -44.49 9.77
CA GLN A 535 -37.71 -44.27 10.96
C GLN A 535 -38.24 -42.83 11.08
N ASN A 536 -37.59 -41.84 10.44
CA ASN A 536 -37.95 -40.45 10.54
C ASN A 536 -38.01 -39.79 9.16
N ILE A 537 -39.18 -39.23 8.82
CA ILE A 537 -39.44 -38.54 7.54
C ILE A 537 -38.50 -37.32 7.37
N GLN A 538 -38.11 -36.67 8.46
CA GLN A 538 -37.15 -35.56 8.42
C GLN A 538 -35.76 -36.07 8.04
N GLY A 539 -35.30 -37.17 8.62
CA GLY A 539 -34.05 -37.84 8.24
C GLY A 539 -34.02 -38.23 6.77
N ALA A 540 -35.11 -38.82 6.28
CA ALA A 540 -35.25 -39.17 4.84
C ALA A 540 -35.13 -37.92 3.96
N GLY A 541 -35.73 -36.77 4.35
CA GLY A 541 -35.62 -35.51 3.64
C GLY A 541 -34.18 -34.98 3.57
N TYR A 542 -33.42 -35.05 4.65
CA TYR A 542 -32.01 -34.60 4.69
C TYR A 542 -31.11 -35.44 3.78
N PHE A 543 -31.31 -36.77 3.77
CA PHE A 543 -30.58 -37.65 2.85
C PHE A 543 -31.02 -37.47 1.38
N ALA A 544 -32.30 -37.20 1.12
CA ALA A 544 -32.78 -36.90 -0.23
C ALA A 544 -32.13 -35.59 -0.78
N LEU A 545 -32.02 -34.55 0.05
CA LEU A 545 -31.32 -33.32 -0.32
C LEU A 545 -29.83 -33.58 -0.64
N LEU A 546 -29.17 -34.39 0.19
CA LEU A 546 -27.75 -34.72 0.01
C LEU A 546 -27.51 -35.52 -1.26
N LEU A 547 -28.26 -36.64 -1.48
CA LEU A 547 -28.10 -37.49 -2.62
C LEU A 547 -28.56 -36.81 -3.92
N GLY A 548 -29.66 -36.05 -3.87
CA GLY A 548 -30.12 -35.23 -4.99
C GLY A 548 -29.13 -34.18 -5.39
N GLY A 549 -28.49 -33.52 -4.38
CA GLY A 549 -27.40 -32.57 -4.60
C GLY A 549 -26.22 -33.22 -5.31
N ILE A 550 -25.75 -34.37 -4.83
CA ILE A 550 -24.65 -35.13 -5.44
C ILE A 550 -25.00 -35.50 -6.90
N GLY A 551 -26.20 -36.00 -7.17
CA GLY A 551 -26.63 -36.36 -8.54
C GLY A 551 -26.61 -35.16 -9.50
N MET A 552 -27.09 -33.99 -9.07
CA MET A 552 -27.05 -32.76 -9.87
C MET A 552 -25.64 -32.28 -10.14
N MET A 553 -24.73 -32.38 -9.16
CA MET A 553 -23.33 -32.01 -9.30
C MET A 553 -22.62 -32.91 -10.34
N PHE A 554 -22.84 -34.22 -10.25
CA PHE A 554 -22.29 -35.17 -11.22
C PHE A 554 -22.79 -34.90 -12.64
N TYR A 555 -24.06 -34.56 -12.81
CA TYR A 555 -24.61 -34.19 -14.12
C TYR A 555 -23.95 -32.94 -14.72
N GLY A 556 -23.64 -31.93 -13.91
CA GLY A 556 -23.06 -30.67 -14.37
C GLY A 556 -21.55 -30.68 -14.57
N GLU A 557 -20.78 -31.22 -13.61
CA GLU A 557 -19.31 -31.18 -13.57
C GLU A 557 -18.63 -32.54 -13.74
N GLY A 558 -19.42 -33.64 -13.75
CA GLY A 558 -18.89 -34.99 -13.89
C GLY A 558 -18.00 -35.40 -12.70
N VAL A 559 -16.92 -36.11 -12.97
CA VAL A 559 -16.00 -36.63 -11.93
C VAL A 559 -15.31 -35.54 -11.13
N ARG A 560 -15.17 -34.34 -11.68
CA ARG A 560 -14.56 -33.17 -10.93
C ARG A 560 -15.37 -32.84 -9.69
N ALA A 561 -16.67 -33.02 -9.68
CA ALA A 561 -17.51 -32.78 -8.52
C ALA A 561 -17.03 -33.59 -7.29
N LEU A 562 -16.54 -34.82 -7.47
CA LEU A 562 -16.05 -35.65 -6.37
C LEU A 562 -14.82 -35.05 -5.68
N MET A 563 -13.93 -34.39 -6.45
CA MET A 563 -12.74 -33.74 -5.90
C MET A 563 -13.08 -32.44 -5.15
N GLU A 564 -14.19 -31.81 -5.48
CA GLU A 564 -14.61 -30.55 -4.88
C GLU A 564 -15.52 -30.72 -3.64
N LEU A 565 -16.07 -31.94 -3.40
CA LEU A 565 -16.92 -32.22 -2.23
C LEU A 565 -16.30 -31.81 -0.89
N PRO A 566 -15.00 -32.12 -0.57
CA PRO A 566 -14.39 -31.70 0.67
C PRO A 566 -14.21 -30.18 0.75
N SER A 567 -14.07 -29.51 -0.40
CA SER A 567 -13.80 -28.07 -0.44
C SER A 567 -14.98 -27.24 0.08
N ILE A 568 -16.22 -27.60 -0.23
CA ILE A 568 -17.42 -26.88 0.23
C ILE A 568 -17.54 -26.94 1.77
N ILE A 569 -17.30 -28.14 2.33
CA ILE A 569 -17.30 -28.33 3.78
C ILE A 569 -16.20 -27.45 4.42
N SER A 570 -15.01 -27.50 3.84
CA SER A 570 -13.89 -26.67 4.28
C SER A 570 -14.21 -25.17 4.20
N HIS A 571 -14.86 -24.72 3.13
CA HIS A 571 -15.29 -23.32 2.98
C HIS A 571 -16.28 -22.89 4.06
N ILE A 572 -17.27 -23.72 4.42
CA ILE A 572 -18.24 -23.43 5.48
C ILE A 572 -17.52 -23.39 6.84
N LEU A 573 -16.68 -24.39 7.13
CA LEU A 573 -15.92 -24.45 8.39
C LEU A 573 -14.89 -23.34 8.53
N SER A 574 -14.34 -22.81 7.42
CA SER A 574 -13.38 -21.68 7.44
C SER A 574 -13.92 -20.44 8.15
N TYR A 575 -15.25 -20.27 8.22
CA TYR A 575 -15.86 -19.13 8.92
C TYR A 575 -15.75 -19.23 10.43
N THR A 576 -15.45 -20.41 11.01
CA THR A 576 -15.15 -20.54 12.44
C THR A 576 -13.91 -19.73 12.84
N ARG A 577 -13.06 -19.34 11.89
CA ARG A 577 -11.94 -18.43 12.09
C ARG A 577 -12.36 -17.08 12.65
N ILE A 578 -13.58 -16.61 12.35
CA ILE A 578 -14.13 -15.36 12.92
C ILE A 578 -14.11 -15.44 14.45
N VAL A 579 -14.61 -16.56 14.98
CA VAL A 579 -14.64 -16.80 16.43
C VAL A 579 -13.25 -17.11 16.98
N GLY A 580 -12.41 -17.82 16.22
CA GLY A 580 -11.05 -18.13 16.61
C GLY A 580 -10.20 -16.87 16.87
N ILE A 581 -10.28 -15.87 15.98
CA ILE A 581 -9.56 -14.60 16.12
C ILE A 581 -10.12 -13.77 17.27
N LEU A 582 -11.46 -13.68 17.37
CA LEU A 582 -12.10 -13.03 18.52
C LEU A 582 -11.58 -13.58 19.82
N LEU A 583 -11.60 -14.91 19.98
CA LEU A 583 -11.15 -15.60 21.21
C LEU A 583 -9.66 -15.36 21.47
N ALA A 584 -8.82 -15.42 20.43
CA ALA A 584 -7.38 -15.18 20.57
C ALA A 584 -7.10 -13.79 21.16
N SER A 585 -7.77 -12.75 20.62
CA SER A 585 -7.64 -11.38 21.11
C SER A 585 -8.18 -11.21 22.53
N VAL A 586 -9.34 -11.81 22.83
CA VAL A 586 -9.98 -11.73 24.16
C VAL A 586 -9.15 -12.47 25.22
N ILE A 587 -8.66 -13.68 24.93
CA ILE A 587 -7.83 -14.45 25.85
C ILE A 587 -6.52 -13.71 26.11
N LEU A 588 -5.88 -13.16 25.06
CA LEU A 588 -4.66 -12.37 25.20
C LEU A 588 -4.87 -11.15 26.12
N ALA A 589 -5.96 -10.40 25.90
CA ALA A 589 -6.31 -9.26 26.75
C ALA A 589 -6.51 -9.69 28.21
N HIS A 590 -7.25 -10.77 28.43
CA HIS A 590 -7.53 -11.30 29.78
C HIS A 590 -6.26 -11.75 30.51
N VAL A 591 -5.31 -12.38 29.81
CA VAL A 591 -4.01 -12.78 30.39
C VAL A 591 -3.19 -11.54 30.78
N ILE A 592 -3.18 -10.50 29.93
CA ILE A 592 -2.47 -9.25 30.21
C ILE A 592 -3.05 -8.59 31.48
N ASP A 593 -4.37 -8.49 31.56
CA ASP A 593 -5.08 -7.93 32.72
C ASP A 593 -4.83 -8.72 34.00
N PHE A 594 -4.87 -10.05 33.92
CA PHE A 594 -4.59 -10.93 35.05
C PHE A 594 -3.18 -10.72 35.59
N ILE A 595 -2.17 -10.65 34.71
CA ILE A 595 -0.78 -10.39 35.12
C ILE A 595 -0.67 -9.01 35.77
N PHE A 596 -1.30 -8.00 35.20
CA PHE A 596 -1.32 -6.64 35.72
C PHE A 596 -1.94 -6.59 37.11
N LEU A 597 -3.16 -7.10 37.28
CA LEU A 597 -3.86 -7.09 38.57
C LEU A 597 -3.05 -7.83 39.63
N LYS A 598 -2.50 -9.02 39.32
CA LYS A 598 -1.69 -9.80 40.26
C LYS A 598 -0.37 -9.09 40.64
N SER A 599 0.15 -8.24 39.78
CA SER A 599 1.37 -7.47 40.06
C SER A 599 1.14 -6.34 41.04
N LEU A 600 -0.08 -5.83 41.18
CA LEU A 600 -0.43 -4.75 42.12
C LEU A 600 -0.39 -5.20 43.61
N ASP A 601 -0.58 -6.49 43.88
CA ASP A 601 -0.56 -7.06 45.23
C ASP A 601 0.87 -7.25 45.77
N ASN A 602 1.92 -6.97 44.96
CA ASN A 602 3.31 -7.20 45.29
C ASN A 602 4.07 -5.86 45.50
N SER A 603 5.40 -5.93 45.58
CA SER A 603 6.24 -4.74 45.78
C SER A 603 6.15 -3.73 44.63
N ILE A 604 6.50 -2.48 44.90
CA ILE A 604 6.46 -1.35 43.91
C ILE A 604 7.19 -1.69 42.59
N ALA A 605 8.30 -2.45 42.68
CA ALA A 605 9.05 -2.88 41.48
C ALA A 605 8.24 -3.82 40.58
N TYR A 606 7.50 -4.75 41.18
CA TYR A 606 6.61 -5.68 40.47
C TYR A 606 5.40 -4.94 39.88
N SER A 607 4.83 -3.97 40.61
CA SER A 607 3.73 -3.14 40.11
C SER A 607 4.16 -2.31 38.89
N LEU A 608 5.37 -1.73 38.90
CA LEU A 608 5.93 -1.00 37.75
C LEU A 608 6.11 -1.92 36.54
N LEU A 609 6.62 -3.14 36.76
CA LEU A 609 6.76 -4.15 35.69
C LEU A 609 5.39 -4.57 35.16
N GLY A 610 4.38 -4.73 36.02
CA GLY A 610 3.01 -5.01 35.60
C GLY A 610 2.40 -3.95 34.74
N VAL A 611 2.57 -2.66 35.06
CA VAL A 611 2.13 -1.52 34.24
C VAL A 611 2.83 -1.55 32.88
N MET A 612 4.12 -1.86 32.83
CA MET A 612 4.86 -1.96 31.57
C MET A 612 4.31 -3.09 30.69
N ILE A 613 4.06 -4.29 31.26
CA ILE A 613 3.46 -5.43 30.56
C ILE A 613 2.06 -5.08 30.06
N PHE A 614 1.26 -4.42 30.88
CA PHE A 614 -0.08 -3.96 30.51
C PHE A 614 -0.04 -3.05 29.28
N LEU A 615 0.77 -2.00 29.29
CA LEU A 615 0.88 -1.05 28.18
C LEU A 615 1.40 -1.72 26.92
N ILE A 616 2.50 -2.46 27.00
CA ILE A 616 3.10 -3.14 25.85
C ILE A 616 2.16 -4.21 25.30
N GLY A 617 1.53 -5.00 26.16
CA GLY A 617 0.61 -6.06 25.79
C GLY A 617 -0.62 -5.55 25.06
N HIS A 618 -1.28 -4.50 25.57
CA HIS A 618 -2.44 -3.91 24.89
C HIS A 618 -2.06 -3.22 23.58
N ILE A 619 -0.90 -2.54 23.51
CA ILE A 619 -0.40 -1.98 22.23
C ILE A 619 -0.20 -3.11 21.22
N PHE A 620 0.40 -4.23 21.63
CA PHE A 620 0.61 -5.38 20.76
C PHE A 620 -0.72 -5.99 20.30
N ASN A 621 -1.69 -6.15 21.23
CA ASN A 621 -3.03 -6.66 20.89
C ASN A 621 -3.79 -5.71 19.94
N ILE A 622 -3.65 -4.38 20.08
CA ILE A 622 -4.19 -3.40 19.11
C ILE A 622 -3.58 -3.60 17.73
N ILE A 623 -2.26 -3.79 17.64
CA ILE A 623 -1.57 -4.03 16.37
C ILE A 623 -2.12 -5.31 15.71
N ILE A 624 -2.24 -6.41 16.46
CA ILE A 624 -2.85 -7.65 15.96
C ILE A 624 -4.29 -7.39 15.52
N GLY A 625 -5.09 -6.70 16.35
CA GLY A 625 -6.48 -6.35 16.08
C GLY A 625 -6.69 -5.46 14.84
N VAL A 626 -5.68 -4.71 14.41
CA VAL A 626 -5.72 -3.96 13.15
C VAL A 626 -5.47 -4.89 11.95
N PHE A 627 -4.44 -5.73 12.01
CA PHE A 627 -3.97 -6.50 10.86
C PHE A 627 -4.71 -7.84 10.69
N GLU A 628 -4.82 -8.63 11.74
CA GLU A 628 -5.36 -9.99 11.67
C GLU A 628 -6.82 -10.03 11.20
N PRO A 629 -7.77 -9.27 11.79
CA PRO A 629 -9.15 -9.22 11.32
C PRO A 629 -9.25 -8.68 9.89
N GLY A 630 -8.39 -7.73 9.51
CA GLY A 630 -8.36 -7.16 8.16
C GLY A 630 -7.96 -8.20 7.11
N ILE A 631 -6.88 -8.93 7.35
CA ILE A 631 -6.35 -9.94 6.42
C ILE A 631 -7.29 -11.15 6.35
N GLN A 632 -7.70 -11.70 7.50
CA GLN A 632 -8.52 -12.90 7.53
C GLN A 632 -9.97 -12.63 7.10
N GLY A 633 -10.52 -11.44 7.42
CA GLY A 633 -11.83 -11.02 6.93
C GLY A 633 -11.86 -10.88 5.40
N ALA A 634 -10.83 -10.25 4.82
CA ALA A 634 -10.70 -10.17 3.37
C ALA A 634 -10.50 -11.57 2.73
N ARG A 635 -9.70 -12.44 3.35
CA ARG A 635 -9.48 -13.82 2.88
C ARG A 635 -10.78 -14.62 2.83
N LEU A 636 -11.61 -14.57 3.88
CA LEU A 636 -12.92 -15.24 3.90
C LEU A 636 -13.82 -14.79 2.73
N ILE A 637 -13.73 -13.53 2.34
CA ILE A 637 -14.49 -13.01 1.21
C ILE A 637 -13.86 -13.47 -0.12
N TYR A 638 -12.54 -13.39 -0.27
CA TYR A 638 -11.87 -13.73 -1.54
C TYR A 638 -11.87 -15.23 -1.83
N VAL A 639 -11.54 -16.06 -0.85
CA VAL A 639 -11.33 -17.49 -1.07
C VAL A 639 -12.64 -18.26 -0.96
N GLU A 640 -13.42 -18.02 0.09
CA GLU A 640 -14.60 -18.81 0.38
C GLU A 640 -15.87 -18.31 -0.33
N PHE A 641 -15.98 -16.98 -0.55
CA PHE A 641 -17.18 -16.39 -1.14
C PHE A 641 -17.02 -16.08 -2.64
N PHE A 642 -15.98 -15.33 -3.06
CA PHE A 642 -15.80 -14.94 -4.47
C PHE A 642 -15.58 -16.17 -5.36
N SER A 643 -14.87 -17.20 -4.91
CA SER A 643 -14.65 -18.44 -5.66
C SER A 643 -15.94 -19.11 -6.17
N LYS A 644 -17.10 -18.76 -5.61
CA LYS A 644 -18.39 -19.38 -6.00
C LYS A 644 -19.05 -18.71 -7.22
N PHE A 645 -18.73 -17.44 -7.52
CA PHE A 645 -19.40 -16.71 -8.62
C PHE A 645 -18.47 -15.83 -9.45
N TYR A 646 -17.23 -15.63 -9.04
CA TYR A 646 -16.34 -14.62 -9.58
C TYR A 646 -15.12 -15.25 -10.26
N HIS A 647 -14.96 -15.02 -11.57
CA HIS A 647 -13.81 -15.49 -12.34
C HIS A 647 -12.71 -14.43 -12.44
N GLY A 648 -13.09 -13.15 -12.51
CA GLY A 648 -12.16 -12.04 -12.35
C GLY A 648 -11.14 -11.89 -13.48
N ALA A 649 -11.49 -12.10 -14.71
CA ALA A 649 -10.62 -11.98 -15.88
C ALA A 649 -10.70 -10.59 -16.57
N GLY A 650 -11.27 -9.57 -15.90
CA GLY A 650 -11.48 -8.25 -16.49
C GLY A 650 -10.20 -7.42 -16.60
N THR A 651 -10.05 -6.68 -17.70
CA THR A 651 -9.01 -5.68 -17.90
C THR A 651 -9.49 -4.33 -17.42
N ALA A 652 -8.61 -3.55 -16.77
CA ALA A 652 -8.99 -2.24 -16.26
C ALA A 652 -9.22 -1.27 -17.42
N PHE A 653 -10.35 -0.56 -17.42
CA PHE A 653 -10.58 0.56 -18.32
C PHE A 653 -9.57 1.68 -18.05
N LYS A 654 -8.81 2.06 -19.08
CA LYS A 654 -7.83 3.13 -19.06
C LYS A 654 -8.25 4.18 -20.08
N SER A 655 -8.94 5.22 -19.62
CA SER A 655 -9.36 6.30 -20.49
C SER A 655 -8.16 7.05 -21.06
N PHE A 656 -8.22 7.38 -22.35
CA PHE A 656 -7.27 8.29 -23.01
C PHE A 656 -7.58 9.71 -22.57
N GLY A 657 -6.68 10.28 -21.81
CA GLY A 657 -6.78 11.65 -21.31
C GLY A 657 -6.38 11.79 -19.84
N ARG A 658 -6.17 13.02 -19.42
CA ARG A 658 -5.75 13.37 -18.06
C ARG A 658 -6.47 14.61 -17.55
N LYS A 659 -6.91 14.58 -16.29
CA LYS A 659 -7.43 15.79 -15.64
C LYS A 659 -6.32 16.79 -15.38
N ARG A 660 -6.44 17.99 -15.93
CA ARG A 660 -5.51 19.11 -15.74
C ARG A 660 -5.47 19.55 -14.28
N ARG A 661 -4.27 19.56 -13.69
CA ARG A 661 -4.04 19.95 -12.29
C ARG A 661 -3.38 21.30 -12.17
N PHE A 662 -2.42 21.59 -13.07
CA PHE A 662 -1.54 22.77 -13.03
C PHE A 662 -1.80 23.72 -14.18
N THR A 663 -2.53 23.29 -15.19
CA THR A 663 -2.88 24.10 -16.38
C THR A 663 -4.39 24.35 -16.48
N ILE A 664 -4.76 25.42 -17.20
CA ILE A 664 -6.15 25.72 -17.58
C ILE A 664 -6.22 25.60 -19.09
N ASN A 665 -7.26 24.94 -19.60
CA ASN A 665 -7.54 24.92 -21.04
C ASN A 665 -8.53 26.02 -21.40
N GLU A 666 -8.31 26.71 -22.51
CA GLU A 666 -9.24 27.72 -23.02
C GLU A 666 -10.56 27.12 -23.53
N TYR A 667 -10.53 25.85 -23.97
CA TYR A 667 -11.73 25.15 -24.46
C TYR A 667 -12.76 24.82 -23.35
N ASN A 668 -12.40 24.91 -22.07
CA ASN A 668 -13.27 24.53 -20.95
C ASN A 668 -14.06 25.70 -20.34
N LYS A 669 -14.16 26.85 -20.98
CA LYS A 669 -15.02 27.95 -20.49
C LYS A 669 -16.48 27.77 -20.83
N ASP A 670 -16.83 26.83 -21.75
CA ASP A 670 -18.19 26.66 -22.29
C ASP A 670 -18.75 25.23 -22.14
N VAL A 671 -18.17 24.37 -21.28
CA VAL A 671 -18.69 23.02 -20.98
C VAL A 671 -19.11 22.93 -19.53
#